data_9469aae92bca37963d4f2399f1f69242
#
_entry.id   9469aae92bca37963d4f2399f1f69242
#
_cell.length_a   1.000
_cell.length_b   1.000
_cell.length_c   1.000
_cell.angle_alpha   90.00
_cell.angle_beta   90.00
_cell.angle_gamma   90.00
#
_symmetry.space_group_name_H-M   'P 1'
#
loop_
_entity.id
_entity.type
_entity.pdbx_description
1 polymer ?
#
loop_
_entity_poly.entity_id
_entity_poly.type
_entity_poly.pdbx_seq_one_letter_code
_entity_poly.pdbx_strand_id
1 'polypeptide(L)'
;MPRLTVSRWASVTPAAGWTIGAGRFTDGAGSDLFGYHPGNGTLWVAENRGDRFAFTHPWATVDPADGWQFVVADVTGDGRADVVGHHPGNGAVWVGENRGGSFAFTRWATLSPPTGWRVHCGLFTGRARADLLAHHHDSGTLWVGANTGSAFAFSGTWATVEPGREWQFATGDVIGNGTTDVVGYRPDDGTVWVGETHGASFGLTTWATLAPAQGWQVLAGRFTGRDKADLLGYHPGNGTLWIGENQGDRFDLTDRSATLSPAAGWQFVTAGVDGDIWDDVVGYQPADGSVVVGVSPTRPIEGYCWPLSARPGESVSFHVSHQGEAVASIQRHTSTSETVDSTEVHTLSFTARHQVASTTAWRDGCGWEETFRLTVPPEWPSGIYSATCTDPTGGRCAIPFVVRAGDDRRSRIALLANVNTWLAYNGWGGRSKYSGLARTSFLRPMPPAAPDGDAHLTRGELWVLGWLESQGHSPDVLTDIDFHDEGCDPGQYPLLVVGTHPEYWTPQMYDRLASYLDAGGSLAYLGGNGVFETGEYVDDRTAMVFRLGMEDGPREVALFRVQGRPERSLLGVATERCAVPGSPYVVRSAGHPLFAGTGLSDGDLIGAVGLNRHHSGGTGNGAASGWEVDTSRGRGATGVPSSCDLVEARLPPGGVPPSALPAGLVVLAEGVPDGGSPGADMTYHDHPGGGFVFSAGSLTFGGSLVVDAALGTLVHNVIHRAGIP
;
A
#
# COMPACT_ATOMS: atom_id res chain seq x y z
N MET A 1 20.78 -11.88 6.53
CA MET A 1 20.21 -12.52 5.32
C MET A 1 19.44 -13.75 5.73
N PRO A 2 18.20 -13.91 5.32
CA PRO A 2 17.39 -15.04 5.73
C PRO A 2 17.97 -16.35 5.18
N ARG A 3 18.29 -17.28 6.07
CA ARG A 3 18.64 -18.64 5.70
C ARG A 3 17.43 -19.52 5.90
N LEU A 4 16.89 -20.06 4.81
CA LEU A 4 15.76 -20.98 4.89
C LEU A 4 16.14 -22.24 5.67
N THR A 5 15.32 -22.59 6.67
CA THR A 5 15.42 -23.88 7.36
C THR A 5 14.58 -24.91 6.60
N VAL A 6 15.25 -25.79 5.87
CA VAL A 6 14.58 -26.78 5.01
C VAL A 6 14.32 -28.07 5.78
N SER A 7 13.07 -28.52 5.81
CA SER A 7 12.65 -29.79 6.40
C SER A 7 11.68 -30.52 5.47
N ARG A 8 11.60 -31.87 5.61
CA ARG A 8 10.66 -32.68 4.83
C ARG A 8 9.32 -32.74 5.55
N TRP A 9 8.26 -32.33 4.84
CA TRP A 9 6.89 -32.27 5.38
C TRP A 9 5.96 -33.37 4.85
N ALA A 10 6.25 -33.94 3.68
CA ALA A 10 5.49 -35.04 3.11
C ALA A 10 6.32 -35.91 2.18
N SER A 11 5.77 -37.04 1.86
CA SER A 11 6.16 -37.91 0.74
C SER A 11 4.92 -38.29 -0.02
N VAL A 12 4.95 -38.10 -1.32
CA VAL A 12 3.96 -38.62 -2.25
C VAL A 12 4.58 -39.81 -3.02
N THR A 13 3.76 -40.63 -3.59
CA THR A 13 4.24 -41.73 -4.43
C THR A 13 5.08 -41.16 -5.56
N PRO A 14 6.35 -41.57 -5.73
CA PRO A 14 7.15 -41.10 -6.84
C PRO A 14 6.43 -41.38 -8.15
N ALA A 15 6.02 -40.33 -8.82
CA ALA A 15 5.37 -40.42 -10.12
C ALA A 15 5.85 -39.22 -10.93
N ALA A 16 6.32 -39.45 -12.10
CA ALA A 16 6.65 -38.37 -13.01
C ALA A 16 5.38 -37.56 -13.32
N GLY A 17 5.44 -36.26 -13.16
CA GLY A 17 4.43 -35.35 -13.65
C GLY A 17 3.42 -34.79 -12.66
N TRP A 18 3.54 -35.00 -11.35
CA TRP A 18 2.75 -34.23 -10.39
C TRP A 18 2.98 -32.72 -10.62
N THR A 19 1.90 -31.97 -10.62
CA THR A 19 1.95 -30.49 -10.53
C THR A 19 1.56 -30.11 -9.11
N ILE A 20 2.36 -29.27 -8.47
CA ILE A 20 2.06 -28.75 -7.12
C ILE A 20 1.64 -27.29 -7.16
N GLY A 21 0.87 -26.90 -6.16
CA GLY A 21 0.50 -25.52 -5.82
C GLY A 21 0.36 -25.40 -4.31
N ALA A 22 0.27 -24.20 -3.80
CA ALA A 22 -0.01 -23.98 -2.39
C ALA A 22 -1.00 -22.82 -2.23
N GLY A 23 -1.83 -22.89 -1.19
CA GLY A 23 -2.82 -21.88 -0.88
C GLY A 23 -3.67 -22.30 0.30
N ARG A 24 -4.52 -21.42 0.75
CA ARG A 24 -5.37 -21.65 1.92
C ARG A 24 -6.69 -22.29 1.51
N PHE A 25 -6.70 -23.61 1.42
CA PHE A 25 -7.89 -24.38 1.09
C PHE A 25 -8.76 -24.70 2.30
N THR A 26 -8.16 -24.77 3.47
CA THR A 26 -8.83 -25.06 4.75
C THR A 26 -8.74 -23.88 5.71
N ASP A 27 -9.43 -23.95 6.84
CA ASP A 27 -9.42 -22.90 7.87
C ASP A 27 -8.16 -22.95 8.77
N GLY A 28 -7.13 -23.70 8.38
CA GLY A 28 -5.84 -23.76 9.06
C GLY A 28 -5.06 -22.45 9.05
N ALA A 29 -4.07 -22.31 9.94
CA ALA A 29 -3.28 -21.08 10.08
C ALA A 29 -2.35 -20.82 8.88
N GLY A 30 -1.85 -21.87 8.21
CA GLY A 30 -0.93 -21.77 7.08
C GLY A 30 -1.50 -22.34 5.78
N SER A 31 -0.80 -22.10 4.68
CA SER A 31 -1.18 -22.61 3.36
C SER A 31 -1.08 -24.12 3.29
N ASP A 32 -2.08 -24.73 2.67
CA ASP A 32 -2.16 -26.15 2.35
C ASP A 32 -1.44 -26.45 1.04
N LEU A 33 -1.10 -27.73 0.80
CA LEU A 33 -0.49 -28.18 -0.44
C LEU A 33 -1.56 -28.69 -1.41
N PHE A 34 -1.58 -28.14 -2.62
CA PHE A 34 -2.35 -28.67 -3.75
C PHE A 34 -1.47 -29.61 -4.59
N GLY A 35 -2.04 -30.69 -5.11
CA GLY A 35 -1.39 -31.61 -6.03
C GLY A 35 -2.34 -32.13 -7.11
N TYR A 36 -1.90 -32.05 -8.38
CA TYR A 36 -2.56 -32.70 -9.51
C TYR A 36 -1.75 -33.88 -9.99
N HIS A 37 -2.40 -35.04 -10.12
CA HIS A 37 -1.80 -36.26 -10.65
C HIS A 37 -2.25 -36.51 -12.10
N PRO A 38 -1.40 -36.28 -13.13
CA PRO A 38 -1.81 -36.34 -14.53
C PRO A 38 -2.19 -37.74 -15.00
N GLY A 39 -1.61 -38.80 -14.40
CA GLY A 39 -1.88 -40.17 -14.79
C GLY A 39 -3.29 -40.66 -14.50
N ASN A 40 -4.01 -40.06 -13.54
CA ASN A 40 -5.38 -40.45 -13.18
C ASN A 40 -6.34 -39.26 -13.04
N GLY A 41 -5.88 -38.06 -13.30
CA GLY A 41 -6.69 -36.83 -13.26
C GLY A 41 -7.11 -36.37 -11.87
N THR A 42 -6.58 -36.95 -10.78
CA THR A 42 -7.00 -36.60 -9.43
C THR A 42 -6.35 -35.32 -8.94
N LEU A 43 -7.17 -34.47 -8.29
CA LEU A 43 -6.72 -33.25 -7.61
C LEU A 43 -6.82 -33.46 -6.09
N TRP A 44 -5.74 -33.16 -5.40
CA TRP A 44 -5.60 -33.39 -3.97
C TRP A 44 -5.32 -32.06 -3.24
N VAL A 45 -5.87 -31.96 -2.05
CA VAL A 45 -5.43 -30.95 -1.07
C VAL A 45 -4.92 -31.69 0.16
N ALA A 46 -3.68 -31.43 0.52
CA ALA A 46 -3.08 -31.92 1.76
C ALA A 46 -3.11 -30.82 2.80
N GLU A 47 -3.84 -31.08 3.86
CA GLU A 47 -4.03 -30.13 4.96
C GLU A 47 -2.71 -29.90 5.71
N ASN A 48 -2.40 -28.64 5.95
CA ASN A 48 -1.25 -28.20 6.75
C ASN A 48 -1.51 -28.46 8.24
N ARG A 49 -0.62 -29.20 8.88
CA ARG A 49 -0.66 -29.54 10.31
C ARG A 49 0.43 -28.84 11.14
N GLY A 50 1.09 -27.83 10.57
CA GLY A 50 2.14 -27.03 11.20
C GLY A 50 3.55 -27.59 11.06
N ASP A 51 3.70 -28.92 10.88
CA ASP A 51 4.97 -29.61 10.70
C ASP A 51 4.97 -30.63 9.55
N ARG A 52 3.80 -30.84 8.94
CA ARG A 52 3.59 -31.79 7.85
C ARG A 52 2.35 -31.48 7.04
N PHE A 53 2.29 -31.99 5.82
CA PHE A 53 1.09 -32.04 4.99
C PHE A 53 0.39 -33.39 5.11
N ALA A 54 -0.92 -33.38 5.37
CA ALA A 54 -1.74 -34.58 5.57
C ALA A 54 -2.74 -34.72 4.43
N PHE A 55 -2.57 -35.79 3.59
CA PHE A 55 -3.49 -36.14 2.52
C PHE A 55 -4.62 -36.99 3.08
N THR A 56 -5.89 -36.66 2.78
CA THR A 56 -7.06 -37.39 3.26
C THR A 56 -7.82 -38.10 2.12
N HIS A 57 -8.20 -37.35 1.09
CA HIS A 57 -8.93 -37.84 -0.09
C HIS A 57 -8.74 -36.84 -1.24
N PRO A 58 -8.97 -37.30 -2.50
CA PRO A 58 -8.97 -36.36 -3.62
C PRO A 58 -10.21 -35.47 -3.57
N TRP A 59 -10.01 -34.15 -3.83
CA TRP A 59 -11.08 -33.16 -3.83
C TRP A 59 -11.85 -33.11 -5.16
N ALA A 60 -11.23 -33.55 -6.25
CA ALA A 60 -11.85 -33.66 -7.53
C ALA A 60 -11.09 -34.64 -8.44
N THR A 61 -11.72 -34.99 -9.57
CA THR A 61 -11.09 -35.72 -10.68
C THR A 61 -11.49 -35.01 -11.97
N VAL A 62 -10.52 -34.74 -12.82
CA VAL A 62 -10.71 -34.22 -14.18
C VAL A 62 -10.31 -35.34 -15.18
N ASP A 63 -10.66 -35.17 -16.44
CA ASP A 63 -10.19 -36.13 -17.46
C ASP A 63 -8.66 -36.08 -17.52
N PRO A 64 -7.96 -37.21 -17.36
CA PRO A 64 -6.51 -37.26 -17.47
C PRO A 64 -6.09 -36.76 -18.84
N ALA A 65 -5.25 -35.71 -18.86
CA ALA A 65 -4.71 -35.19 -20.09
C ALA A 65 -3.30 -34.66 -19.82
N ASP A 66 -2.40 -34.89 -20.75
CA ASP A 66 -1.08 -34.32 -20.70
C ASP A 66 -1.16 -32.78 -20.88
N GLY A 67 -0.41 -32.08 -20.10
CA GLY A 67 -0.23 -30.65 -20.24
C GLY A 67 -1.24 -29.73 -19.54
N TRP A 68 -2.17 -30.27 -18.74
CA TRP A 68 -2.95 -29.41 -17.84
C TRP A 68 -2.03 -28.48 -17.03
N GLN A 69 -2.36 -27.20 -17.00
CA GLN A 69 -1.72 -26.21 -16.16
C GLN A 69 -2.70 -25.82 -15.06
N PHE A 70 -2.29 -26.01 -13.81
CA PHE A 70 -3.06 -25.59 -12.64
C PHE A 70 -2.33 -24.47 -11.91
N VAL A 71 -3.08 -23.46 -11.51
CA VAL A 71 -2.63 -22.37 -10.62
C VAL A 71 -3.62 -22.23 -9.48
N VAL A 72 -3.12 -21.79 -8.32
CA VAL A 72 -3.89 -21.66 -7.08
C VAL A 72 -4.05 -20.17 -6.77
N ALA A 73 -5.28 -19.72 -6.57
CA ALA A 73 -5.59 -18.35 -6.17
C ALA A 73 -7.01 -18.24 -5.61
N ASP A 74 -7.29 -17.23 -4.80
CA ASP A 74 -8.67 -16.86 -4.42
C ASP A 74 -9.35 -16.13 -5.59
N VAL A 75 -10.09 -16.87 -6.40
CA VAL A 75 -10.81 -16.37 -7.59
C VAL A 75 -12.24 -15.99 -7.24
N THR A 76 -12.82 -16.59 -6.22
CA THR A 76 -14.19 -16.29 -5.76
C THR A 76 -14.24 -15.08 -4.84
N GLY A 77 -13.13 -14.72 -4.18
CA GLY A 77 -13.03 -13.59 -3.25
C GLY A 77 -13.56 -13.92 -1.85
N ASP A 78 -13.68 -15.21 -1.50
CA ASP A 78 -14.18 -15.66 -0.21
C ASP A 78 -13.07 -15.83 0.85
N GLY A 79 -11.81 -15.60 0.47
CA GLY A 79 -10.63 -15.75 1.31
C GLY A 79 -10.04 -17.15 1.33
N ARG A 80 -10.62 -18.10 0.59
CA ARG A 80 -10.09 -19.46 0.39
C ARG A 80 -9.47 -19.58 -0.99
N ALA A 81 -8.47 -20.44 -1.09
CA ALA A 81 -7.86 -20.72 -2.37
C ALA A 81 -8.78 -21.61 -3.23
N ASP A 82 -8.91 -21.21 -4.48
CA ASP A 82 -9.53 -21.98 -5.57
C ASP A 82 -8.44 -22.51 -6.50
N VAL A 83 -8.83 -23.28 -7.52
CA VAL A 83 -7.93 -23.83 -8.53
C VAL A 83 -8.35 -23.35 -9.92
N VAL A 84 -7.43 -22.77 -10.67
CA VAL A 84 -7.65 -22.44 -12.09
C VAL A 84 -6.90 -23.44 -12.95
N GLY A 85 -7.61 -24.18 -13.81
CA GLY A 85 -7.06 -25.17 -14.72
C GLY A 85 -7.18 -24.71 -16.18
N HIS A 86 -6.06 -24.67 -16.92
CA HIS A 86 -6.04 -24.47 -18.36
C HIS A 86 -5.80 -25.82 -19.07
N HIS A 87 -6.70 -26.17 -19.99
CA HIS A 87 -6.59 -27.38 -20.81
C HIS A 87 -6.00 -27.06 -22.20
N PRO A 88 -4.76 -27.47 -22.50
CA PRO A 88 -4.07 -27.03 -23.72
C PRO A 88 -4.67 -27.66 -25.00
N GLY A 89 -5.38 -28.77 -24.89
CA GLY A 89 -5.99 -29.41 -26.05
C GLY A 89 -7.18 -28.67 -26.66
N ASN A 90 -7.88 -27.84 -25.85
CA ASN A 90 -9.06 -27.08 -26.31
C ASN A 90 -9.07 -25.64 -25.86
N GLY A 91 -8.02 -25.17 -25.16
CA GLY A 91 -7.88 -23.81 -24.65
C GLY A 91 -8.84 -23.44 -23.53
N ALA A 92 -9.63 -24.38 -23.02
CA ALA A 92 -10.60 -24.06 -21.97
C ALA A 92 -9.90 -23.73 -20.64
N VAL A 93 -10.38 -22.66 -20.00
CA VAL A 93 -9.99 -22.26 -18.64
C VAL A 93 -11.15 -22.56 -17.70
N TRP A 94 -10.87 -23.40 -16.72
CA TRP A 94 -11.83 -23.84 -15.72
C TRP A 94 -11.46 -23.31 -14.34
N VAL A 95 -12.45 -22.90 -13.58
CA VAL A 95 -12.29 -22.55 -12.16
C VAL A 95 -12.94 -23.66 -11.33
N GLY A 96 -12.16 -24.30 -10.48
CA GLY A 96 -12.58 -25.22 -9.45
C GLY A 96 -12.77 -24.45 -8.15
N GLU A 97 -14.00 -24.02 -7.91
CA GLU A 97 -14.37 -23.31 -6.68
C GLU A 97 -14.26 -24.22 -5.47
N ASN A 98 -13.64 -23.77 -4.41
CA ASN A 98 -13.47 -24.48 -3.14
C ASN A 98 -14.80 -24.56 -2.36
N ARG A 99 -15.26 -25.78 -2.10
CA ARG A 99 -16.50 -26.07 -1.34
C ARG A 99 -16.21 -26.67 0.04
N GLY A 100 -15.00 -26.45 0.60
CA GLY A 100 -14.64 -26.92 1.94
C GLY A 100 -14.37 -28.44 2.02
N GLY A 101 -13.76 -29.03 0.99
CA GLY A 101 -13.40 -30.46 0.92
C GLY A 101 -13.59 -31.05 -0.48
N SER A 102 -14.00 -30.24 -1.44
CA SER A 102 -14.15 -30.61 -2.86
C SER A 102 -14.06 -29.36 -3.74
N PHE A 103 -13.81 -29.58 -5.04
CA PHE A 103 -13.86 -28.52 -6.05
C PHE A 103 -15.08 -28.64 -6.93
N ALA A 104 -15.78 -27.51 -7.19
CA ALA A 104 -16.86 -27.44 -8.17
C ALA A 104 -16.35 -26.70 -9.41
N PHE A 105 -16.18 -27.43 -10.54
CA PHE A 105 -15.60 -26.86 -11.75
C PHE A 105 -16.63 -26.21 -12.66
N THR A 106 -16.33 -24.94 -13.05
CA THR A 106 -17.06 -24.22 -14.08
C THR A 106 -16.09 -23.60 -15.09
N ARG A 107 -16.49 -23.53 -16.38
CA ARG A 107 -15.64 -22.95 -17.41
C ARG A 107 -15.83 -21.43 -17.43
N TRP A 108 -14.73 -20.68 -17.24
CA TRP A 108 -14.75 -19.21 -17.17
C TRP A 108 -14.19 -18.52 -18.40
N ALA A 109 -13.34 -19.20 -19.20
CA ALA A 109 -12.80 -18.62 -20.42
C ALA A 109 -12.39 -19.70 -21.43
N THR A 110 -12.01 -19.27 -22.63
CA THR A 110 -11.36 -20.10 -23.65
C THR A 110 -10.28 -19.26 -24.31
N LEU A 111 -9.02 -19.73 -24.25
CA LEU A 111 -7.87 -19.12 -24.90
C LEU A 111 -7.77 -19.62 -26.36
N SER A 112 -7.45 -18.71 -27.29
CA SER A 112 -7.33 -19.03 -28.70
C SER A 112 -6.05 -18.40 -29.29
N PRO A 113 -5.19 -19.18 -29.96
CA PRO A 113 -5.29 -20.63 -30.23
C PRO A 113 -5.27 -21.44 -28.93
N PRO A 114 -5.67 -22.71 -28.93
CA PRO A 114 -5.77 -23.49 -27.67
C PRO A 114 -4.40 -23.84 -27.06
N THR A 115 -3.33 -23.84 -27.84
CA THR A 115 -1.97 -24.21 -27.44
C THR A 115 -1.05 -22.99 -27.30
N GLY A 116 0.09 -23.18 -26.64
CA GLY A 116 1.13 -22.13 -26.53
C GLY A 116 0.93 -21.17 -25.34
N TRP A 117 -0.10 -21.37 -24.52
CA TRP A 117 -0.36 -20.53 -23.36
C TRP A 117 0.30 -21.06 -22.08
N ARG A 118 0.78 -20.12 -21.27
CA ARG A 118 1.10 -20.30 -19.86
C ARG A 118 0.23 -19.37 -19.04
N VAL A 119 -0.31 -19.86 -17.92
CA VAL A 119 -1.27 -19.11 -17.11
C VAL A 119 -0.77 -18.92 -15.69
N HIS A 120 -1.08 -17.76 -15.11
CA HIS A 120 -0.82 -17.37 -13.73
C HIS A 120 -2.04 -16.63 -13.20
N CYS A 121 -2.11 -16.42 -11.87
CA CYS A 121 -3.15 -15.61 -11.26
C CYS A 121 -2.54 -14.48 -10.43
N GLY A 122 -3.31 -13.40 -10.26
CA GLY A 122 -2.90 -12.27 -9.43
C GLY A 122 -3.96 -11.16 -9.41
N LEU A 123 -3.77 -10.17 -8.56
CA LEU A 123 -4.65 -9.02 -8.41
C LEU A 123 -4.24 -7.87 -9.37
N PHE A 124 -4.34 -8.09 -10.68
CA PHE A 124 -3.86 -7.14 -11.70
C PHE A 124 -4.80 -5.93 -11.89
N THR A 125 -6.09 -6.10 -11.63
CA THR A 125 -7.10 -5.03 -11.83
C THR A 125 -7.49 -4.33 -10.52
N GLY A 126 -6.76 -4.56 -9.43
CA GLY A 126 -7.00 -3.94 -8.13
C GLY A 126 -8.30 -4.37 -7.44
N ARG A 127 -8.88 -5.52 -7.83
CA ARG A 127 -10.08 -6.10 -7.22
C ARG A 127 -9.72 -7.12 -6.15
N ALA A 128 -10.67 -7.47 -5.28
CA ALA A 128 -10.48 -8.48 -4.23
C ALA A 128 -10.35 -9.93 -4.75
N ARG A 129 -10.58 -10.15 -6.04
CA ARG A 129 -10.57 -11.48 -6.69
C ARG A 129 -9.41 -11.59 -7.65
N ALA A 130 -8.73 -12.73 -7.66
CA ALA A 130 -7.63 -12.95 -8.56
C ALA A 130 -8.08 -12.96 -10.03
N ASP A 131 -7.38 -12.20 -10.86
CA ASP A 131 -7.47 -12.17 -12.31
C ASP A 131 -6.60 -13.29 -12.93
N LEU A 132 -6.76 -13.55 -14.22
CA LEU A 132 -5.95 -14.51 -14.98
C LEU A 132 -4.93 -13.79 -15.86
N LEU A 133 -3.65 -14.03 -15.64
CA LEU A 133 -2.58 -13.67 -16.58
C LEU A 133 -2.35 -14.82 -17.55
N ALA A 134 -2.36 -14.57 -18.84
CA ALA A 134 -2.07 -15.54 -19.89
C ALA A 134 -0.94 -15.03 -20.80
N HIS A 135 0.16 -15.77 -20.90
CA HIS A 135 1.26 -15.53 -21.85
C HIS A 135 1.17 -16.51 -23.00
N HIS A 136 1.20 -16.00 -24.23
CA HIS A 136 1.25 -16.81 -25.43
C HIS A 136 2.68 -16.87 -25.99
N HIS A 137 3.28 -18.06 -25.98
CA HIS A 137 4.69 -18.28 -26.34
C HIS A 137 5.04 -17.77 -27.74
N ASP A 138 4.24 -18.13 -28.77
CA ASP A 138 4.59 -17.86 -30.16
C ASP A 138 4.44 -16.38 -30.55
N SER A 139 3.54 -15.65 -29.90
CA SER A 139 3.35 -14.21 -30.15
C SER A 139 4.07 -13.32 -29.13
N GLY A 140 4.52 -13.87 -28.01
CA GLY A 140 5.09 -13.14 -26.90
C GLY A 140 4.10 -12.22 -26.14
N THR A 141 2.80 -12.33 -26.41
CA THR A 141 1.79 -11.45 -25.83
C THR A 141 1.40 -11.87 -24.42
N LEU A 142 1.29 -10.88 -23.50
CA LEU A 142 0.73 -11.05 -22.17
C LEU A 142 -0.67 -10.43 -22.14
N TRP A 143 -1.63 -11.19 -21.70
CA TRP A 143 -3.04 -10.82 -21.60
C TRP A 143 -3.50 -10.95 -20.15
N VAL A 144 -4.30 -10.00 -19.67
CA VAL A 144 -4.99 -10.12 -18.39
C VAL A 144 -6.48 -10.26 -18.63
N GLY A 145 -7.05 -11.36 -18.17
CA GLY A 145 -8.48 -11.61 -18.09
C GLY A 145 -9.01 -11.11 -16.76
N ALA A 146 -9.67 -9.95 -16.76
CA ALA A 146 -10.27 -9.36 -15.57
C ALA A 146 -11.37 -10.28 -15.02
N ASN A 147 -11.34 -10.55 -13.73
CA ASN A 147 -12.30 -11.39 -13.04
C ASN A 147 -13.65 -10.65 -12.89
N THR A 148 -14.70 -11.22 -13.48
CA THR A 148 -16.06 -10.66 -13.41
C THR A 148 -16.94 -11.35 -12.35
N GLY A 149 -16.38 -12.29 -11.58
CA GLY A 149 -17.09 -13.13 -10.61
C GLY A 149 -17.64 -14.45 -11.16
N SER A 150 -17.65 -14.63 -12.49
CA SER A 150 -18.10 -15.87 -13.16
C SER A 150 -17.41 -16.11 -14.50
N ALA A 151 -16.50 -15.22 -14.91
CA ALA A 151 -15.72 -15.32 -16.15
C ALA A 151 -14.46 -14.48 -16.07
N PHE A 152 -13.47 -14.80 -16.91
CA PHE A 152 -12.32 -13.94 -17.18
C PHE A 152 -12.54 -13.17 -18.48
N ALA A 153 -12.62 -11.84 -18.38
CA ALA A 153 -12.86 -10.95 -19.50
C ALA A 153 -11.54 -10.33 -20.01
N PHE A 154 -11.13 -10.70 -21.23
CA PHE A 154 -9.91 -10.19 -21.84
C PHE A 154 -10.23 -8.95 -22.68
N SER A 155 -9.56 -7.82 -22.40
CA SER A 155 -9.78 -6.54 -23.08
C SER A 155 -8.68 -6.19 -24.12
N GLY A 156 -7.59 -6.93 -24.14
CA GLY A 156 -6.45 -6.68 -25.03
C GLY A 156 -5.12 -7.18 -24.48
N THR A 157 -4.05 -6.89 -25.22
CA THR A 157 -2.68 -7.19 -24.82
C THR A 157 -2.18 -6.14 -23.83
N TRP A 158 -1.64 -6.57 -22.69
CA TRP A 158 -1.07 -5.70 -21.66
C TRP A 158 0.42 -5.43 -21.89
N ALA A 159 1.14 -6.39 -22.45
CA ALA A 159 2.52 -6.23 -22.90
C ALA A 159 2.88 -7.26 -23.95
N THR A 160 4.01 -7.07 -24.60
CA THR A 160 4.61 -8.04 -25.53
C THR A 160 6.09 -8.18 -25.20
N VAL A 161 6.52 -9.43 -25.03
CA VAL A 161 7.93 -9.83 -24.88
C VAL A 161 8.42 -10.46 -26.17
N GLU A 162 9.72 -10.76 -26.26
CA GLU A 162 10.28 -11.40 -27.46
C GLU A 162 9.62 -12.75 -27.74
N PRO A 163 8.99 -12.94 -28.91
CA PRO A 163 8.24 -14.15 -29.23
C PRO A 163 9.13 -15.40 -29.35
N GLY A 164 8.58 -16.58 -29.07
CA GLY A 164 9.26 -17.86 -29.27
C GLY A 164 10.44 -18.11 -28.34
N ARG A 165 10.54 -17.37 -27.23
CA ARG A 165 11.56 -17.58 -26.20
C ARG A 165 10.98 -18.33 -25.01
N GLU A 166 11.82 -19.14 -24.34
CA GLU A 166 11.45 -19.92 -23.14
C GLU A 166 11.40 -19.02 -21.89
N TRP A 167 10.52 -18.01 -21.91
CA TRP A 167 10.27 -17.15 -20.78
C TRP A 167 9.71 -17.93 -19.59
N GLN A 168 10.20 -17.62 -18.40
CA GLN A 168 9.54 -18.00 -17.14
C GLN A 168 8.91 -16.76 -16.53
N PHE A 169 7.71 -16.91 -15.99
CA PHE A 169 6.98 -15.85 -15.32
C PHE A 169 6.66 -16.24 -13.87
N ALA A 170 6.73 -15.26 -13.00
CA ALA A 170 6.22 -15.31 -11.65
C ALA A 170 5.35 -14.06 -11.41
N THR A 171 4.48 -14.11 -10.41
CA THR A 171 3.58 -13.01 -10.08
C THR A 171 3.68 -12.68 -8.60
N GLY A 172 3.70 -11.40 -8.27
CA GLY A 172 3.78 -10.89 -6.91
C GLY A 172 3.65 -9.37 -6.89
N ASP A 173 3.30 -8.78 -5.77
CA ASP A 173 3.32 -7.33 -5.58
C ASP A 173 4.77 -6.87 -5.36
N VAL A 174 5.48 -6.58 -6.46
CA VAL A 174 6.91 -6.20 -6.45
C VAL A 174 7.08 -4.72 -6.11
N ILE A 175 6.13 -3.90 -6.51
CA ILE A 175 6.18 -2.44 -6.27
C ILE A 175 5.66 -2.08 -4.86
N GLY A 176 4.81 -2.93 -4.25
CA GLY A 176 4.23 -2.71 -2.93
C GLY A 176 3.02 -1.79 -2.95
N ASN A 177 2.29 -1.77 -4.07
CA ASN A 177 1.12 -0.92 -4.26
C ASN A 177 -0.22 -1.68 -4.11
N GLY A 178 -0.17 -2.96 -3.70
CA GLY A 178 -1.34 -3.83 -3.53
C GLY A 178 -1.86 -4.44 -4.82
N THR A 179 -1.27 -4.12 -5.99
CA THR A 179 -1.53 -4.80 -7.25
C THR A 179 -0.46 -5.84 -7.54
N THR A 180 -0.82 -6.89 -8.25
CA THR A 180 0.16 -7.90 -8.66
C THR A 180 0.93 -7.43 -9.89
N ASP A 181 2.25 -7.53 -9.82
CA ASP A 181 3.18 -7.32 -10.92
C ASP A 181 3.64 -8.65 -11.52
N VAL A 182 4.34 -8.57 -12.65
CA VAL A 182 4.88 -9.75 -13.34
C VAL A 182 6.41 -9.71 -13.30
N VAL A 183 7.03 -10.79 -12.83
CA VAL A 183 8.47 -11.00 -12.93
C VAL A 183 8.73 -11.92 -14.11
N GLY A 184 9.51 -11.48 -15.09
CA GLY A 184 9.90 -12.26 -16.26
C GLY A 184 11.39 -12.59 -16.24
N TYR A 185 11.74 -13.87 -16.38
CA TYR A 185 13.11 -14.32 -16.52
C TYR A 185 13.34 -14.89 -17.91
N ARG A 186 14.43 -14.43 -18.56
CA ARG A 186 14.87 -14.92 -19.86
C ARG A 186 16.13 -15.80 -19.72
N PRO A 187 16.01 -17.11 -19.98
CA PRO A 187 17.13 -18.03 -19.83
C PRO A 187 18.31 -17.81 -20.78
N ASP A 188 18.07 -17.20 -21.93
CA ASP A 188 19.09 -16.99 -22.97
C ASP A 188 20.23 -16.09 -22.52
N ASP A 189 19.94 -15.06 -21.73
CA ASP A 189 20.93 -14.07 -21.26
C ASP A 189 20.88 -13.80 -19.76
N GLY A 190 19.98 -14.46 -19.04
CA GLY A 190 19.83 -14.32 -17.58
C GLY A 190 19.06 -13.08 -17.14
N THR A 191 18.49 -12.30 -18.06
CA THR A 191 17.77 -11.08 -17.71
C THR A 191 16.52 -11.38 -16.91
N VAL A 192 16.37 -10.68 -15.78
CA VAL A 192 15.14 -10.61 -14.98
C VAL A 192 14.58 -9.20 -15.11
N TRP A 193 13.36 -9.08 -15.60
CA TRP A 193 12.64 -7.82 -15.63
C TRP A 193 11.36 -7.88 -14.78
N VAL A 194 10.90 -6.72 -14.35
CA VAL A 194 9.63 -6.52 -13.66
C VAL A 194 8.70 -5.76 -14.61
N GLY A 195 7.50 -6.30 -14.79
CA GLY A 195 6.39 -5.64 -15.45
C GLY A 195 5.47 -5.04 -14.41
N GLU A 196 5.69 -3.76 -14.12
CA GLU A 196 4.87 -2.99 -13.19
C GLU A 196 3.47 -2.79 -13.77
N THR A 197 2.44 -3.02 -12.95
CA THR A 197 1.04 -2.91 -13.35
C THR A 197 0.59 -1.44 -13.38
N HIS A 198 0.26 -0.94 -14.58
CA HIS A 198 -0.25 0.41 -14.82
C HIS A 198 -1.63 0.36 -15.47
N GLY A 199 -2.69 0.26 -14.67
CA GLY A 199 -4.08 0.17 -15.17
C GLY A 199 -4.30 -1.07 -16.05
N ALA A 200 -4.22 -0.95 -17.36
CA ALA A 200 -4.42 -2.05 -18.33
C ALA A 200 -3.16 -2.36 -19.16
N SER A 201 -1.98 -2.14 -18.59
CA SER A 201 -0.68 -2.40 -19.24
C SER A 201 0.39 -2.75 -18.23
N PHE A 202 1.49 -3.36 -18.69
CA PHE A 202 2.70 -3.58 -17.91
C PHE A 202 3.83 -2.66 -18.41
N GLY A 203 4.44 -1.91 -17.47
CA GLY A 203 5.69 -1.17 -17.71
C GLY A 203 6.88 -2.08 -17.45
N LEU A 204 7.65 -2.44 -18.49
CA LEU A 204 8.73 -3.43 -18.38
C LEU A 204 10.07 -2.76 -18.08
N THR A 205 10.72 -3.12 -16.97
CA THR A 205 12.06 -2.63 -16.55
C THR A 205 12.94 -3.80 -16.13
N THR A 206 14.27 -3.72 -16.43
CA THR A 206 15.23 -4.75 -16.03
C THR A 206 15.69 -4.51 -14.60
N TRP A 207 15.56 -5.53 -13.74
CA TRP A 207 15.87 -5.45 -12.31
C TRP A 207 17.05 -6.30 -11.86
N ALA A 208 17.40 -7.36 -12.61
CA ALA A 208 18.54 -8.20 -12.31
C ALA A 208 19.09 -8.94 -13.54
N THR A 209 20.27 -9.53 -13.40
CA THR A 209 20.81 -10.49 -14.36
C THR A 209 21.38 -11.67 -13.59
N LEU A 210 20.88 -12.88 -13.87
CA LEU A 210 21.34 -14.12 -13.23
C LEU A 210 22.51 -14.71 -14.00
N ALA A 211 23.51 -15.21 -13.28
CA ALA A 211 24.70 -15.87 -13.85
C ALA A 211 24.93 -17.25 -13.19
N PRO A 212 25.14 -18.33 -13.94
CA PRO A 212 25.02 -18.42 -15.41
C PRO A 212 23.62 -18.11 -15.88
N ALA A 213 23.43 -17.69 -17.12
CA ALA A 213 22.13 -17.28 -17.63
C ALA A 213 21.09 -18.39 -17.67
N GLN A 214 21.50 -19.64 -17.79
CA GLN A 214 20.61 -20.77 -18.04
C GLN A 214 20.37 -21.63 -16.79
N GLY A 215 19.20 -22.26 -16.75
CA GLY A 215 18.85 -23.32 -15.79
C GLY A 215 18.12 -22.87 -14.54
N TRP A 216 18.01 -21.56 -14.27
CA TRP A 216 17.30 -21.08 -13.12
C TRP A 216 15.79 -21.34 -13.20
N GLN A 217 15.18 -21.60 -12.04
CA GLN A 217 13.76 -21.45 -11.82
C GLN A 217 13.57 -20.20 -10.97
N VAL A 218 12.65 -19.33 -11.38
CA VAL A 218 12.39 -18.07 -10.67
C VAL A 218 10.94 -18.01 -10.18
N LEU A 219 10.77 -17.50 -8.98
CA LEU A 219 9.49 -17.27 -8.34
C LEU A 219 9.53 -15.89 -7.68
N ALA A 220 8.37 -15.39 -7.30
CA ALA A 220 8.23 -14.18 -6.50
C ALA A 220 7.54 -14.53 -5.18
N GLY A 221 7.92 -13.85 -4.10
CA GLY A 221 7.33 -14.04 -2.78
C GLY A 221 7.94 -13.07 -1.78
N ARG A 222 7.29 -12.89 -0.65
CA ARG A 222 7.75 -11.99 0.42
C ARG A 222 8.63 -12.76 1.40
N PHE A 223 9.95 -12.59 1.35
CA PHE A 223 10.91 -13.33 2.17
C PHE A 223 11.71 -12.48 3.15
N THR A 224 11.84 -11.16 2.89
CA THR A 224 12.80 -10.30 3.60
C THR A 224 12.16 -9.28 4.54
N GLY A 225 10.87 -9.38 4.81
CA GLY A 225 10.21 -8.52 5.78
C GLY A 225 9.80 -7.14 5.25
N ARG A 226 9.72 -6.97 3.93
CA ARG A 226 9.21 -5.76 3.27
C ARG A 226 7.82 -6.03 2.70
N ASP A 227 7.02 -4.99 2.50
CA ASP A 227 5.69 -5.10 1.89
C ASP A 227 5.71 -5.48 0.40
N LYS A 228 6.91 -5.74 -0.13
CA LYS A 228 7.19 -6.00 -1.54
C LYS A 228 7.65 -7.44 -1.75
N ALA A 229 7.24 -8.02 -2.87
CA ALA A 229 7.74 -9.34 -3.25
C ALA A 229 9.22 -9.28 -3.65
N ASP A 230 9.99 -10.22 -3.13
CA ASP A 230 11.36 -10.52 -3.47
C ASP A 230 11.44 -11.52 -4.62
N LEU A 231 12.63 -11.72 -5.19
CA LEU A 231 12.90 -12.77 -6.17
C LEU A 231 13.44 -14.03 -5.47
N LEU A 232 12.84 -15.19 -5.71
CA LEU A 232 13.45 -16.48 -5.37
C LEU A 232 14.02 -17.10 -6.62
N GLY A 233 15.30 -17.47 -6.60
CA GLY A 233 16.00 -18.21 -7.66
C GLY A 233 16.48 -19.57 -7.18
N TYR A 234 16.20 -20.64 -7.91
CA TYR A 234 16.76 -21.97 -7.71
C TYR A 234 17.61 -22.36 -8.91
N HIS A 235 18.87 -22.81 -8.65
CA HIS A 235 19.77 -23.30 -9.68
C HIS A 235 19.98 -24.82 -9.56
N PRO A 236 19.41 -25.64 -10.45
CA PRO A 236 19.45 -27.10 -10.33
C PRO A 236 20.86 -27.72 -10.46
N GLY A 237 21.77 -27.05 -11.16
CA GLY A 237 23.14 -27.55 -11.36
C GLY A 237 23.96 -27.65 -10.07
N ASN A 238 23.66 -26.86 -9.06
CA ASN A 238 24.34 -26.85 -7.76
C ASN A 238 23.39 -26.95 -6.56
N GLY A 239 22.08 -27.01 -6.79
CA GLY A 239 21.05 -27.14 -5.75
C GLY A 239 20.86 -25.90 -4.89
N THR A 240 21.35 -24.72 -5.31
CA THR A 240 21.27 -23.52 -4.48
C THR A 240 19.96 -22.75 -4.66
N LEU A 241 19.40 -22.30 -3.54
CA LEU A 241 18.29 -21.34 -3.45
C LEU A 241 18.87 -19.98 -3.07
N TRP A 242 18.44 -18.94 -3.78
CA TRP A 242 18.82 -17.56 -3.56
C TRP A 242 17.59 -16.70 -3.38
N ILE A 243 17.61 -15.81 -2.41
CA ILE A 243 16.61 -14.75 -2.27
C ILE A 243 17.26 -13.46 -2.74
N GLY A 244 16.72 -12.86 -3.79
CA GLY A 244 17.06 -11.53 -4.28
C GLY A 244 16.19 -10.50 -3.58
N GLU A 245 16.79 -9.79 -2.63
CA GLU A 245 16.10 -8.77 -1.85
C GLU A 245 15.65 -7.61 -2.75
N ASN A 246 14.38 -7.22 -2.64
CA ASN A 246 13.79 -6.13 -3.39
C ASN A 246 14.26 -4.77 -2.83
N GLN A 247 14.98 -3.99 -3.64
CA GLN A 247 15.48 -2.66 -3.28
C GLN A 247 14.59 -1.52 -3.82
N GLY A 248 13.46 -1.86 -4.48
CA GLY A 248 12.52 -0.91 -5.06
C GLY A 248 12.73 -0.62 -6.54
N ASP A 249 13.92 -0.87 -7.06
CA ASP A 249 14.31 -0.70 -8.47
C ASP A 249 15.17 -1.84 -9.00
N ARG A 250 15.55 -2.79 -8.16
CA ARG A 250 16.36 -3.95 -8.50
C ARG A 250 16.21 -5.06 -7.47
N PHE A 251 16.60 -6.27 -7.85
CA PHE A 251 16.79 -7.39 -6.92
C PHE A 251 18.28 -7.56 -6.58
N ASP A 252 18.59 -7.59 -5.29
CA ASP A 252 19.95 -7.76 -4.78
C ASP A 252 20.18 -9.20 -4.31
N LEU A 253 20.88 -10.00 -5.12
CA LEU A 253 21.17 -11.40 -4.86
C LEU A 253 22.56 -11.54 -4.22
N THR A 254 22.69 -11.18 -2.96
CA THR A 254 24.00 -11.14 -2.29
C THR A 254 24.42 -12.46 -1.63
N ASP A 255 23.45 -13.26 -1.16
CA ASP A 255 23.73 -14.47 -0.40
C ASP A 255 22.83 -15.66 -0.75
N ARG A 256 23.42 -16.86 -0.63
CA ARG A 256 22.70 -18.11 -0.77
C ARG A 256 21.86 -18.39 0.48
N SER A 257 20.55 -18.59 0.29
CA SER A 257 19.59 -18.79 1.38
C SER A 257 19.50 -20.25 1.83
N ALA A 258 19.65 -21.21 0.92
CA ALA A 258 19.67 -22.64 1.24
C ALA A 258 20.39 -23.45 0.15
N THR A 259 20.63 -24.73 0.44
CA THR A 259 21.09 -25.71 -0.56
C THR A 259 20.28 -26.97 -0.40
N LEU A 260 19.70 -27.43 -1.50
CA LEU A 260 19.07 -28.73 -1.65
C LEU A 260 20.03 -29.70 -2.36
N SER A 261 19.73 -30.97 -2.32
CA SER A 261 20.47 -31.93 -3.18
C SER A 261 20.31 -31.51 -4.64
N PRO A 262 21.41 -31.32 -5.40
CA PRO A 262 21.33 -31.01 -6.81
C PRO A 262 20.57 -32.11 -7.55
N ALA A 263 19.46 -31.75 -8.16
CA ALA A 263 18.65 -32.66 -8.95
C ALA A 263 17.78 -31.89 -9.94
N ALA A 264 17.70 -32.40 -11.16
CA ALA A 264 16.77 -31.86 -12.12
C ALA A 264 15.30 -32.21 -11.73
N GLY A 265 14.39 -31.35 -12.10
CA GLY A 265 12.94 -31.60 -11.97
C GLY A 265 12.31 -31.16 -10.67
N TRP A 266 13.01 -30.49 -9.76
CA TRP A 266 12.37 -29.82 -8.64
C TRP A 266 11.29 -28.86 -9.14
N GLN A 267 10.14 -28.88 -8.50
CA GLN A 267 9.10 -27.87 -8.64
C GLN A 267 9.01 -27.08 -7.35
N PHE A 268 8.90 -25.76 -7.45
CA PHE A 268 8.78 -24.87 -6.29
C PHE A 268 7.52 -24.03 -6.40
N VAL A 269 6.93 -23.73 -5.25
CA VAL A 269 5.90 -22.72 -5.07
C VAL A 269 6.20 -21.91 -3.81
N THR A 270 5.72 -20.69 -3.76
CA THR A 270 5.85 -19.78 -2.61
C THR A 270 4.49 -19.62 -1.94
N ALA A 271 4.44 -19.73 -0.63
CA ALA A 271 3.23 -19.54 0.17
C ALA A 271 3.58 -19.46 1.66
N GLY A 272 2.82 -18.73 2.45
CA GLY A 272 2.96 -18.73 3.92
C GLY A 272 2.48 -20.06 4.51
N VAL A 273 3.40 -20.97 4.82
CA VAL A 273 3.10 -22.34 5.29
C VAL A 273 3.10 -22.41 6.81
N ASP A 274 3.94 -21.63 7.48
CA ASP A 274 4.06 -21.64 8.95
C ASP A 274 3.02 -20.74 9.65
N GLY A 275 2.17 -20.06 8.86
CA GLY A 275 1.05 -19.25 9.33
C GLY A 275 1.44 -17.82 9.67
N ASP A 276 2.67 -17.40 9.37
CA ASP A 276 3.05 -16.01 9.39
C ASP A 276 2.65 -15.31 8.06
N ILE A 277 2.99 -14.03 7.91
CA ILE A 277 2.63 -13.25 6.71
C ILE A 277 3.65 -13.33 5.58
N TRP A 278 4.75 -14.04 5.82
CA TRP A 278 5.83 -14.20 4.85
C TRP A 278 5.65 -15.48 4.05
N ASP A 279 6.19 -15.47 2.86
CA ASP A 279 6.19 -16.66 2.03
C ASP A 279 7.34 -17.58 2.41
N ASP A 280 7.00 -18.85 2.53
CA ASP A 280 7.92 -19.97 2.59
C ASP A 280 8.11 -20.59 1.20
N VAL A 281 9.06 -21.49 1.09
CA VAL A 281 9.33 -22.21 -0.14
C VAL A 281 8.87 -23.66 0.02
N VAL A 282 7.91 -24.09 -0.78
CA VAL A 282 7.52 -25.50 -0.86
C VAL A 282 8.15 -26.11 -2.12
N GLY A 283 8.97 -27.14 -1.92
CA GLY A 283 9.66 -27.84 -2.99
C GLY A 283 9.19 -29.30 -3.12
N TYR A 284 8.88 -29.74 -4.33
CA TYR A 284 8.57 -31.13 -4.66
C TYR A 284 9.65 -31.72 -5.56
N GLN A 285 10.19 -32.89 -5.17
CA GLN A 285 11.15 -33.66 -5.97
C GLN A 285 10.48 -34.88 -6.60
N PRO A 286 10.28 -34.91 -7.92
CA PRO A 286 9.59 -36.01 -8.60
C PRO A 286 10.34 -37.35 -8.49
N ALA A 287 11.65 -37.35 -8.42
CA ALA A 287 12.45 -38.58 -8.45
C ALA A 287 12.23 -39.45 -7.21
N ASP A 288 12.02 -38.87 -6.04
CA ASP A 288 11.82 -39.61 -4.79
C ASP A 288 10.49 -39.30 -4.09
N GLY A 289 9.67 -38.42 -4.67
CA GLY A 289 8.37 -38.03 -4.14
C GLY A 289 8.44 -37.14 -2.89
N SER A 290 9.63 -36.60 -2.52
CA SER A 290 9.75 -35.77 -1.34
C SER A 290 9.14 -34.38 -1.53
N VAL A 291 8.40 -33.92 -0.51
CA VAL A 291 7.93 -32.56 -0.38
C VAL A 291 8.67 -31.92 0.79
N VAL A 292 9.40 -30.87 0.52
CA VAL A 292 10.17 -30.12 1.52
C VAL A 292 9.57 -28.72 1.69
N VAL A 293 9.69 -28.17 2.90
CA VAL A 293 9.35 -26.78 3.19
C VAL A 293 10.61 -26.09 3.68
N GLY A 294 10.96 -25.01 3.04
CA GLY A 294 12.01 -24.09 3.47
C GLY A 294 11.35 -22.91 4.18
N VAL A 295 11.31 -22.95 5.50
CA VAL A 295 10.77 -21.87 6.32
C VAL A 295 11.80 -20.76 6.47
N SER A 296 11.40 -19.51 6.29
CA SER A 296 12.24 -18.35 6.56
C SER A 296 12.59 -18.30 8.06
N PRO A 297 13.88 -18.34 8.46
CA PRO A 297 14.25 -18.39 9.87
C PRO A 297 14.14 -17.05 10.58
N THR A 298 14.07 -15.97 9.84
CA THR A 298 13.89 -14.64 10.39
C THR A 298 12.39 -14.29 10.32
N ARG A 299 11.69 -14.67 11.38
CA ARG A 299 10.40 -14.01 11.65
C ARG A 299 10.75 -12.58 12.01
N PRO A 300 10.44 -11.61 11.15
CA PRO A 300 10.77 -10.23 11.45
C PRO A 300 10.05 -9.86 12.74
N ILE A 301 10.68 -9.02 13.53
CA ILE A 301 9.97 -8.37 14.64
C ILE A 301 8.96 -7.41 14.02
N GLU A 302 7.69 -7.58 14.38
CA GLU A 302 6.58 -6.78 13.86
C GLU A 302 5.68 -6.32 15.00
N GLY A 303 4.98 -5.21 14.80
CA GLY A 303 4.10 -4.73 15.85
C GLY A 303 3.19 -3.60 15.41
N TYR A 304 2.18 -3.37 16.23
CA TYR A 304 1.28 -2.22 16.15
C TYR A 304 0.98 -1.72 17.56
N CYS A 305 0.36 -0.55 17.64
CA CYS A 305 -0.10 -0.01 18.91
C CYS A 305 -1.55 0.45 18.84
N TRP A 306 -2.17 0.52 20.01
CA TRP A 306 -3.50 1.12 20.18
C TRP A 306 -3.65 1.70 21.59
N PRO A 307 -4.26 2.90 21.77
CA PRO A 307 -4.68 3.83 20.70
C PRO A 307 -3.49 4.41 19.93
N LEU A 308 -3.74 5.00 18.73
CA LEU A 308 -2.70 5.65 17.91
C LEU A 308 -2.26 7.00 18.46
N SER A 309 -2.98 7.55 19.44
CA SER A 309 -2.61 8.79 20.12
C SER A 309 -2.87 8.71 21.60
N ALA A 310 -2.05 9.42 22.39
CA ALA A 310 -2.21 9.54 23.82
C ALA A 310 -1.75 10.90 24.34
N ARG A 311 -2.39 11.40 25.40
CA ARG A 311 -1.97 12.58 26.15
C ARG A 311 -1.00 12.19 27.28
N PRO A 312 -0.25 13.15 27.83
CA PRO A 312 0.48 12.94 29.07
C PRO A 312 -0.39 12.28 30.15
N GLY A 313 0.13 11.19 30.75
CA GLY A 313 -0.58 10.37 31.74
C GLY A 313 -1.48 9.27 31.15
N GLU A 314 -1.84 9.33 29.88
CA GLU A 314 -2.52 8.24 29.18
C GLU A 314 -1.52 7.19 28.69
N SER A 315 -2.02 6.01 28.33
CA SER A 315 -1.16 4.89 27.92
C SER A 315 -1.47 4.43 26.51
N VAL A 316 -0.41 3.98 25.84
CA VAL A 316 -0.44 3.26 24.55
C VAL A 316 -0.02 1.82 24.80
N SER A 317 -0.82 0.87 24.32
CA SER A 317 -0.52 -0.57 24.37
C SER A 317 0.17 -1.00 23.07
N PHE A 318 1.29 -1.70 23.21
CA PHE A 318 2.06 -2.21 22.07
C PHE A 318 1.92 -3.73 21.98
N HIS A 319 1.62 -4.20 20.80
CA HIS A 319 1.39 -5.58 20.44
C HIS A 319 2.48 -6.01 19.47
N VAL A 320 3.46 -6.77 19.94
CA VAL A 320 4.64 -7.14 19.17
C VAL A 320 4.69 -8.65 19.01
N SER A 321 4.86 -9.10 17.78
CA SER A 321 5.14 -10.50 17.43
C SER A 321 6.64 -10.64 17.17
N HIS A 322 7.29 -11.44 18.02
CA HIS A 322 8.71 -11.80 17.95
C HIS A 322 8.97 -12.98 18.87
N GLN A 323 10.04 -13.73 18.71
CA GLN A 323 10.41 -14.81 19.59
C GLN A 323 11.67 -14.48 20.38
N GLY A 324 11.50 -14.04 21.62
CA GLY A 324 12.62 -13.79 22.54
C GLY A 324 12.69 -12.35 23.04
N GLU A 325 13.89 -11.97 23.47
CA GLU A 325 14.17 -10.63 23.99
C GLU A 325 14.31 -9.61 22.86
N ALA A 326 13.84 -8.40 23.08
CA ALA A 326 13.97 -7.27 22.19
C ALA A 326 14.02 -5.96 22.97
N VAL A 327 14.39 -4.88 22.30
CA VAL A 327 14.46 -3.54 22.87
C VAL A 327 13.59 -2.60 22.05
N ALA A 328 12.75 -1.82 22.73
CA ALA A 328 12.02 -0.71 22.12
C ALA A 328 12.69 0.62 22.47
N SER A 329 13.18 1.32 21.45
CA SER A 329 13.62 2.71 21.54
C SER A 329 12.43 3.60 21.15
N ILE A 330 11.94 4.38 22.09
CA ILE A 330 10.87 5.36 21.82
C ILE A 330 11.52 6.63 21.32
N GLN A 331 11.14 7.01 20.11
CA GLN A 331 11.77 8.10 19.40
C GLN A 331 10.73 9.14 18.99
N ARG A 332 11.04 10.41 19.18
CA ARG A 332 10.30 11.53 18.60
C ARG A 332 10.94 11.93 17.28
N HIS A 333 10.11 12.21 16.27
CA HIS A 333 10.54 12.44 14.91
C HIS A 333 10.17 13.84 14.42
N THR A 334 11.10 14.42 13.64
CA THR A 334 10.89 15.60 12.78
C THR A 334 11.71 15.45 11.51
N SER A 335 11.53 16.29 10.52
CA SER A 335 12.40 16.29 9.34
C SER A 335 12.42 17.64 8.66
N THR A 336 13.63 18.14 8.40
CA THR A 336 13.88 19.31 7.54
C THR A 336 14.78 18.99 6.36
N SER A 337 15.00 17.68 6.09
CA SER A 337 15.89 17.20 5.05
C SER A 337 15.37 15.88 4.43
N GLU A 338 16.18 15.22 3.62
CA GLU A 338 15.90 13.88 3.12
C GLU A 338 15.97 12.81 4.22
N THR A 339 16.60 13.08 5.34
CA THR A 339 16.69 12.17 6.49
C THR A 339 15.73 12.59 7.59
N VAL A 340 15.20 11.61 8.33
CA VAL A 340 14.38 11.86 9.52
C VAL A 340 15.29 12.14 10.71
N ASP A 341 15.03 13.24 11.41
CA ASP A 341 15.67 13.54 12.68
C ASP A 341 14.90 12.81 13.79
N SER A 342 15.56 11.87 14.45
CA SER A 342 14.97 11.03 15.49
C SER A 342 15.68 11.27 16.81
N THR A 343 14.93 11.68 17.82
CA THR A 343 15.43 11.85 19.18
C THR A 343 14.88 10.75 20.08
N GLU A 344 15.77 9.89 20.60
CA GLU A 344 15.37 8.90 21.60
C GLU A 344 14.99 9.59 22.91
N VAL A 345 13.81 9.27 23.40
CA VAL A 345 13.27 9.84 24.65
C VAL A 345 13.10 8.79 25.74
N HIS A 346 13.05 7.51 25.40
CA HIS A 346 12.93 6.41 26.34
C HIS A 346 13.37 5.11 25.69
N THR A 347 13.88 4.16 26.49
CA THR A 347 14.23 2.81 26.05
C THR A 347 13.75 1.81 27.06
N LEU A 348 13.20 0.70 26.59
CA LEU A 348 12.78 -0.41 27.44
C LEU A 348 13.13 -1.75 26.77
N SER A 349 13.50 -2.73 27.60
CA SER A 349 13.65 -4.12 27.15
C SER A 349 12.35 -4.87 27.42
N PHE A 350 12.00 -5.78 26.53
CA PHE A 350 10.84 -6.64 26.68
C PHE A 350 11.12 -8.04 26.13
N THR A 351 10.31 -9.00 26.52
CA THR A 351 10.29 -10.34 25.92
C THR A 351 8.98 -10.51 25.19
N ALA A 352 9.04 -10.89 23.94
CA ALA A 352 7.88 -11.19 23.14
C ALA A 352 7.83 -12.67 22.79
N ARG A 353 6.64 -13.14 22.45
CA ARG A 353 6.42 -14.42 21.81
C ARG A 353 5.92 -14.20 20.39
N HIS A 354 6.17 -15.16 19.52
CA HIS A 354 5.55 -15.15 18.22
C HIS A 354 4.02 -15.19 18.34
N GLN A 355 3.34 -14.28 17.66
CA GLN A 355 1.89 -14.16 17.64
C GLN A 355 1.40 -14.30 16.21
N VAL A 356 0.64 -15.35 15.96
CA VAL A 356 0.09 -15.62 14.62
C VAL A 356 -1.00 -14.60 14.31
N ALA A 357 -0.95 -14.00 13.15
CA ALA A 357 -2.01 -13.15 12.66
C ALA A 357 -3.12 -13.97 11.99
N SER A 358 -4.36 -13.56 12.17
CA SER A 358 -5.48 -14.07 11.37
C SER A 358 -5.26 -13.71 9.89
N THR A 359 -5.77 -14.55 8.99
CA THR A 359 -5.77 -14.26 7.54
C THR A 359 -6.65 -13.12 7.13
N THR A 360 -7.57 -12.76 7.99
CA THR A 360 -8.42 -11.59 7.88
C THR A 360 -7.90 -10.42 8.73
N ALA A 361 -6.63 -10.47 9.18
CA ALA A 361 -6.04 -9.43 10.01
C ALA A 361 -6.09 -8.03 9.36
N TRP A 362 -6.03 -7.96 8.04
CA TRP A 362 -6.24 -6.73 7.30
C TRP A 362 -7.62 -6.10 7.56
N ARG A 363 -8.67 -6.92 7.83
CA ARG A 363 -10.05 -6.52 8.08
C ARG A 363 -10.38 -6.45 9.59
N ASP A 364 -10.00 -7.48 10.34
CA ASP A 364 -10.48 -7.74 11.71
C ASP A 364 -9.41 -7.43 12.77
N GLY A 365 -8.17 -7.12 12.34
CA GLY A 365 -7.02 -6.96 13.23
C GLY A 365 -6.31 -8.28 13.51
N CYS A 366 -5.09 -8.18 14.04
CA CYS A 366 -4.23 -9.33 14.34
C CYS A 366 -4.72 -10.15 15.54
N GLY A 367 -5.42 -9.50 16.48
CA GLY A 367 -5.81 -10.13 17.74
C GLY A 367 -4.63 -10.46 18.67
N TRP A 368 -3.46 -9.83 18.46
CA TRP A 368 -2.28 -10.08 19.27
C TRP A 368 -2.46 -9.58 20.71
N GLU A 369 -1.89 -10.28 21.66
CA GLU A 369 -1.86 -9.86 23.06
C GLU A 369 -0.92 -8.66 23.26
N GLU A 370 -1.21 -7.85 24.26
CA GLU A 370 -0.33 -6.75 24.66
C GLU A 370 1.03 -7.30 25.09
N THR A 371 2.10 -6.77 24.48
CA THR A 371 3.47 -7.14 24.82
C THR A 371 4.05 -6.21 25.87
N PHE A 372 3.84 -4.91 25.72
CA PHE A 372 4.19 -3.90 26.73
C PHE A 372 3.28 -2.68 26.61
N ARG A 373 3.27 -1.88 27.64
CA ARG A 373 2.48 -0.65 27.74
C ARG A 373 3.39 0.52 28.07
N LEU A 374 3.16 1.65 27.41
CA LEU A 374 3.86 2.90 27.65
C LEU A 374 2.86 3.94 28.16
N THR A 375 3.09 4.48 29.35
CA THR A 375 2.39 5.68 29.80
C THR A 375 3.18 6.91 29.37
N VAL A 376 2.53 7.86 28.69
CA VAL A 376 3.17 9.06 28.17
C VAL A 376 3.62 9.95 29.33
N PRO A 377 4.92 10.24 29.48
CA PRO A 377 5.41 11.16 30.52
C PRO A 377 4.93 12.60 30.29
N PRO A 378 4.72 13.37 31.38
CA PRO A 378 4.19 14.74 31.28
C PRO A 378 5.15 15.73 30.59
N GLU A 379 6.44 15.43 30.55
CA GLU A 379 7.46 16.27 29.89
C GLU A 379 7.55 16.07 28.38
N TRP A 380 6.97 15.02 27.84
CA TRP A 380 7.06 14.78 26.39
C TRP A 380 6.26 15.83 25.60
N PRO A 381 6.89 16.48 24.63
CA PRO A 381 6.19 17.43 23.77
C PRO A 381 5.23 16.70 22.81
N SER A 382 4.21 17.40 22.37
CA SER A 382 3.35 16.90 21.29
C SER A 382 4.17 16.66 20.02
N GLY A 383 3.78 15.63 19.25
CA GLY A 383 4.52 15.24 18.05
C GLY A 383 4.22 13.84 17.55
N ILE A 384 4.93 13.46 16.50
CA ILE A 384 4.90 12.12 15.92
C ILE A 384 6.06 11.32 16.52
N TYR A 385 5.74 10.15 17.03
CA TYR A 385 6.66 9.24 17.72
C TYR A 385 6.64 7.86 17.07
N SER A 386 7.64 7.05 17.37
CA SER A 386 7.57 5.60 17.16
C SER A 386 8.20 4.83 18.32
N ALA A 387 7.71 3.62 18.55
CA ALA A 387 8.46 2.58 19.23
C ALA A 387 9.23 1.78 18.18
N THR A 388 10.53 2.01 18.09
CA THR A 388 11.43 1.24 17.21
C THR A 388 11.89 0.01 17.97
N CYS A 389 11.26 -1.13 17.68
CA CYS A 389 11.60 -2.41 18.27
C CYS A 389 12.73 -3.07 17.49
N THR A 390 13.78 -3.52 18.18
CA THR A 390 14.95 -4.16 17.59
C THR A 390 15.25 -5.46 18.33
N ASP A 391 15.42 -6.54 17.60
CA ASP A 391 15.83 -7.84 18.12
C ASP A 391 17.36 -7.99 18.15
N PRO A 392 17.92 -8.99 18.87
CA PRO A 392 19.36 -9.19 18.96
C PRO A 392 20.05 -9.53 17.64
N THR A 393 19.30 -9.91 16.60
CA THR A 393 19.85 -10.23 15.26
C THR A 393 19.89 -9.02 14.34
N GLY A 394 19.32 -7.88 14.78
CA GLY A 394 19.23 -6.63 14.01
C GLY A 394 17.93 -6.48 13.23
N GLY A 395 16.97 -7.41 13.38
CA GLY A 395 15.61 -7.25 12.89
C GLY A 395 14.95 -6.04 13.55
N ARG A 396 14.18 -5.26 12.78
CA ARG A 396 13.65 -3.97 13.25
C ARG A 396 12.27 -3.69 12.70
N CYS A 397 11.38 -3.13 13.56
CA CYS A 397 10.14 -2.50 13.14
C CYS A 397 9.93 -1.17 13.88
N ALA A 398 9.34 -0.18 13.20
CA ALA A 398 8.95 1.08 13.80
C ALA A 398 7.41 1.14 13.89
N ILE A 399 6.88 1.33 15.10
CA ILE A 399 5.45 1.39 15.38
C ILE A 399 5.07 2.85 15.64
N PRO A 400 4.46 3.56 14.68
CA PRO A 400 4.16 4.99 14.81
C PRO A 400 2.99 5.24 15.75
N PHE A 401 3.06 6.33 16.50
CA PHE A 401 1.99 6.87 17.32
C PHE A 401 2.15 8.37 17.54
N VAL A 402 1.10 9.03 18.04
CA VAL A 402 1.08 10.47 18.29
C VAL A 402 1.03 10.76 19.78
N VAL A 403 1.87 11.64 20.26
CA VAL A 403 1.73 12.24 21.59
C VAL A 403 0.99 13.58 21.43
N ARG A 404 -0.19 13.66 22.02
CA ARG A 404 -0.98 14.90 22.06
C ARG A 404 -0.49 15.83 23.16
N ALA A 405 -0.79 17.11 23.04
CA ALA A 405 -0.51 18.07 24.10
C ALA A 405 -1.36 17.81 25.36
N GLY A 406 -0.77 18.05 26.51
CA GLY A 406 -1.51 18.19 27.76
C GLY A 406 -2.29 19.49 27.84
N ASP A 407 -3.28 19.58 28.71
CA ASP A 407 -4.17 20.73 28.82
C ASP A 407 -3.44 22.03 29.24
N ASP A 408 -2.29 21.90 29.88
CA ASP A 408 -1.45 23.01 30.37
C ASP A 408 -0.38 23.50 29.39
N ARG A 409 -0.22 22.84 28.23
CA ARG A 409 0.84 23.11 27.25
C ARG A 409 0.33 23.25 25.81
N ARG A 410 -0.87 23.80 25.64
CA ARG A 410 -1.47 23.91 24.31
C ARG A 410 -0.80 24.97 23.44
N SER A 411 -0.53 24.59 22.21
CA SER A 411 -0.05 25.45 21.14
C SER A 411 -1.18 26.35 20.60
N ARG A 412 -0.80 27.32 19.79
CA ARG A 412 -1.74 28.09 18.94
C ARG A 412 -1.96 27.46 17.57
N ILE A 413 -1.17 26.43 17.22
CA ILE A 413 -1.23 25.70 15.95
C ILE A 413 -1.57 24.24 16.28
N ALA A 414 -2.58 23.68 15.63
CA ALA A 414 -2.78 22.24 15.56
C ALA A 414 -2.34 21.71 14.19
N LEU A 415 -1.63 20.60 14.18
CA LEU A 415 -1.25 19.85 12.98
C LEU A 415 -1.97 18.50 12.98
N LEU A 416 -2.69 18.18 11.90
CA LEU A 416 -3.39 16.91 11.75
C LEU A 416 -2.47 15.86 11.14
N ALA A 417 -2.31 14.71 11.80
CA ALA A 417 -1.71 13.49 11.29
C ALA A 417 -2.80 12.64 10.64
N ASN A 418 -2.64 12.32 9.35
CA ASN A 418 -3.67 11.70 8.51
C ASN A 418 -3.66 10.17 8.67
N VAL A 419 -3.97 9.68 9.87
CA VAL A 419 -3.90 8.25 10.21
C VAL A 419 -4.90 7.39 9.41
N ASN A 420 -5.98 7.97 8.90
CA ASN A 420 -6.91 7.30 8.01
C ASN A 420 -6.25 6.97 6.66
N THR A 421 -5.44 7.89 6.15
CA THR A 421 -4.66 7.66 4.94
C THR A 421 -3.54 6.66 5.20
N TRP A 422 -2.87 6.72 6.36
CA TRP A 422 -1.93 5.66 6.75
C TRP A 422 -2.58 4.27 6.69
N LEU A 423 -3.80 4.15 7.22
CA LEU A 423 -4.56 2.91 7.20
C LEU A 423 -4.93 2.47 5.78
N ALA A 424 -5.39 3.40 4.93
CA ALA A 424 -5.82 3.11 3.57
C ALA A 424 -4.69 2.51 2.72
N TYR A 425 -3.48 3.04 2.86
CA TYR A 425 -2.28 2.59 2.16
C TYR A 425 -1.59 1.38 2.81
N ASN A 426 -2.05 0.95 3.99
CA ASN A 426 -1.45 -0.18 4.69
C ASN A 426 -1.74 -1.51 3.99
N GLY A 427 -0.73 -2.08 3.33
CA GLY A 427 -0.80 -3.38 2.66
C GLY A 427 -0.49 -4.60 3.55
N TRP A 428 -0.13 -4.37 4.81
CA TRP A 428 0.25 -5.46 5.72
C TRP A 428 -0.87 -6.50 5.87
N GLY A 429 -0.51 -7.76 5.87
CA GLY A 429 -1.47 -8.87 5.82
C GLY A 429 -1.97 -9.18 4.40
N GLY A 430 -1.32 -8.59 3.36
CA GLY A 430 -1.55 -8.86 1.95
C GLY A 430 -2.64 -8.03 1.28
N ARG A 431 -3.35 -7.17 2.01
CA ARG A 431 -4.44 -6.36 1.46
C ARG A 431 -4.51 -4.96 2.07
N SER A 432 -4.75 -3.97 1.22
CA SER A 432 -5.05 -2.58 1.58
C SER A 432 -6.43 -2.19 1.05
N LYS A 433 -6.85 -0.95 1.31
CA LYS A 433 -8.04 -0.37 0.68
C LYS A 433 -7.99 -0.50 -0.85
N TYR A 434 -6.82 -0.32 -1.45
CA TYR A 434 -6.61 -0.39 -2.91
C TYR A 434 -6.72 -1.81 -3.48
N SER A 435 -6.79 -2.83 -2.63
CA SER A 435 -7.10 -4.21 -3.04
C SER A 435 -8.61 -4.48 -3.16
N GLY A 436 -9.44 -3.44 -3.27
CA GLY A 436 -10.90 -3.55 -3.41
C GLY A 436 -11.63 -3.78 -2.09
N LEU A 437 -11.03 -3.46 -0.95
CA LEU A 437 -11.61 -3.69 0.36
C LEU A 437 -12.34 -2.46 0.90
N ALA A 438 -13.56 -2.66 1.38
CA ALA A 438 -14.30 -1.61 2.07
C ALA A 438 -13.80 -1.38 3.51
N ARG A 439 -13.46 -2.43 4.25
CA ARG A 439 -13.11 -2.37 5.67
C ARG A 439 -11.65 -2.76 5.89
N THR A 440 -10.94 -1.96 6.68
CA THR A 440 -9.57 -2.23 7.13
C THR A 440 -9.40 -1.89 8.60
N SER A 441 -8.52 -2.63 9.30
CA SER A 441 -8.28 -2.49 10.72
C SER A 441 -6.99 -1.74 11.03
N PHE A 442 -7.01 -0.88 12.07
CA PHE A 442 -5.82 -0.26 12.67
C PHE A 442 -5.02 -1.26 13.52
N LEU A 443 -5.64 -2.35 14.00
CA LEU A 443 -5.02 -3.32 14.91
C LEU A 443 -4.11 -4.31 14.17
N ARG A 444 -3.18 -3.78 13.39
CA ARG A 444 -2.18 -4.54 12.62
C ARG A 444 -0.93 -3.69 12.36
N PRO A 445 0.25 -4.29 12.14
CA PRO A 445 1.44 -3.56 11.74
C PRO A 445 1.19 -2.60 10.57
N MET A 446 1.84 -1.44 10.60
CA MET A 446 1.61 -0.36 9.63
C MET A 446 2.94 0.17 9.06
N PRO A 447 3.72 -0.68 8.35
CA PRO A 447 5.04 -0.30 7.84
C PRO A 447 5.07 0.95 6.96
N PRO A 448 4.07 1.22 6.08
CA PRO A 448 4.09 2.42 5.25
C PRO A 448 4.02 3.73 6.05
N ALA A 449 3.48 3.67 7.27
CA ALA A 449 3.41 4.82 8.19
C ALA A 449 4.61 4.92 9.13
N ALA A 450 5.64 4.09 8.98
CA ALA A 450 6.90 4.27 9.70
C ALA A 450 7.49 5.65 9.38
N PRO A 451 8.20 6.30 10.32
CA PRO A 451 8.74 7.65 10.09
C PRO A 451 9.65 7.77 8.87
N ASP A 452 10.36 6.70 8.51
CA ASP A 452 11.19 6.57 7.32
C ASP A 452 10.48 5.92 6.11
N GLY A 453 9.15 5.72 6.22
CA GLY A 453 8.31 5.14 5.19
C GLY A 453 7.97 6.08 4.03
N ASP A 454 6.81 5.89 3.44
CA ASP A 454 6.39 6.58 2.22
C ASP A 454 6.25 8.10 2.39
N ALA A 455 6.77 8.86 1.42
CA ALA A 455 6.84 10.32 1.47
C ALA A 455 5.47 11.03 1.43
N HIS A 456 4.41 10.34 1.03
CA HIS A 456 3.04 10.86 1.01
C HIS A 456 2.22 10.50 2.28
N LEU A 457 2.85 9.86 3.26
CA LEU A 457 2.27 9.53 4.56
C LEU A 457 3.03 10.27 5.69
N THR A 458 3.31 9.59 6.79
CA THR A 458 4.02 10.13 7.96
C THR A 458 5.26 10.95 7.59
N ARG A 459 6.02 10.47 6.59
CA ARG A 459 7.22 11.17 6.12
C ARG A 459 6.91 12.59 5.63
N GLY A 460 5.84 12.78 4.86
CA GLY A 460 5.42 14.10 4.39
C GLY A 460 4.95 15.00 5.52
N GLU A 461 4.28 14.44 6.51
CA GLU A 461 3.83 15.17 7.70
C GLU A 461 5.00 15.63 8.57
N LEU A 462 6.08 14.82 8.65
CA LEU A 462 7.30 15.20 9.37
C LEU A 462 8.02 16.40 8.77
N TRP A 463 7.95 16.62 7.45
CA TRP A 463 8.48 17.83 6.84
C TRP A 463 7.71 19.08 7.28
N VAL A 464 6.38 19.02 7.32
CA VAL A 464 5.56 20.14 7.79
C VAL A 464 5.82 20.41 9.27
N LEU A 465 5.85 19.35 10.09
CA LEU A 465 6.16 19.45 11.51
C LEU A 465 7.56 20.05 11.75
N GLY A 466 8.57 19.49 11.08
CA GLY A 466 9.97 19.94 11.22
C GLY A 466 10.16 21.39 10.76
N TRP A 467 9.49 21.77 9.66
CA TRP A 467 9.53 23.17 9.23
C TRP A 467 8.91 24.09 10.27
N LEU A 468 7.72 23.79 10.81
CA LEU A 468 7.08 24.59 11.86
C LEU A 468 8.01 24.75 13.08
N GLU A 469 8.62 23.66 13.54
CA GLU A 469 9.56 23.70 14.66
C GLU A 469 10.82 24.50 14.35
N SER A 470 11.35 24.41 13.14
CA SER A 470 12.50 25.23 12.70
C SER A 470 12.23 26.73 12.69
N GLN A 471 10.95 27.12 12.56
CA GLN A 471 10.50 28.52 12.65
C GLN A 471 10.18 28.93 14.11
N GLY A 472 10.41 28.05 15.09
CA GLY A 472 10.18 28.34 16.52
C GLY A 472 8.74 28.05 16.99
N HIS A 473 7.91 27.45 16.16
CA HIS A 473 6.57 27.01 16.56
C HIS A 473 6.61 25.60 17.14
N SER A 474 5.73 25.30 18.08
CA SER A 474 5.57 23.95 18.68
C SER A 474 4.13 23.52 18.49
N PRO A 475 3.76 23.00 17.32
CA PRO A 475 2.38 22.63 17.04
C PRO A 475 1.91 21.46 17.93
N ASP A 476 0.62 21.45 18.27
CA ASP A 476 -0.03 20.28 18.84
C ASP A 476 -0.41 19.32 17.71
N VAL A 477 0.08 18.08 17.77
CA VAL A 477 -0.25 17.06 16.78
C VAL A 477 -1.48 16.28 17.24
N LEU A 478 -2.45 16.17 16.35
CA LEU A 478 -3.70 15.43 16.53
C LEU A 478 -3.83 14.39 15.42
N THR A 479 -4.49 13.26 15.70
CA THR A 479 -4.84 12.30 14.65
C THR A 479 -6.23 12.61 14.07
N ASP A 480 -6.55 12.03 12.90
CA ASP A 480 -7.91 12.04 12.35
C ASP A 480 -8.94 11.51 13.36
N ILE A 481 -8.56 10.48 14.16
CA ILE A 481 -9.42 9.91 15.19
C ILE A 481 -9.70 10.94 16.27
N ASP A 482 -8.68 11.66 16.74
CA ASP A 482 -8.84 12.74 17.71
C ASP A 482 -9.70 13.87 17.16
N PHE A 483 -9.52 14.22 15.89
CA PHE A 483 -10.29 15.26 15.22
C PHE A 483 -11.73 14.83 14.98
N HIS A 484 -12.01 13.55 14.83
CA HIS A 484 -13.37 13.01 14.78
C HIS A 484 -14.07 13.12 16.13
N ASP A 485 -13.34 12.99 17.24
CA ASP A 485 -13.88 12.91 18.58
C ASP A 485 -14.32 14.26 19.16
N GLU A 486 -15.43 14.28 19.89
CA GLU A 486 -15.93 15.48 20.58
C GLU A 486 -14.96 15.98 21.68
N GLY A 487 -14.09 15.12 22.19
CA GLY A 487 -13.07 15.48 23.17
C GLY A 487 -11.93 16.35 22.65
N CYS A 488 -11.82 16.56 21.36
CA CYS A 488 -10.90 17.50 20.74
C CYS A 488 -11.67 18.72 20.24
N ASP A 489 -11.53 19.88 20.87
CA ASP A 489 -12.13 21.13 20.42
C ASP A 489 -11.14 21.92 19.54
N PRO A 490 -11.33 21.94 18.18
CA PRO A 490 -10.46 22.69 17.30
C PRO A 490 -10.55 24.22 17.50
N GLY A 491 -11.64 24.72 18.09
CA GLY A 491 -11.82 26.14 18.38
C GLY A 491 -10.79 26.73 19.33
N GLN A 492 -10.02 25.89 20.00
CA GLN A 492 -8.90 26.32 20.85
C GLN A 492 -7.66 26.75 20.08
N TYR A 493 -7.58 26.44 18.79
CA TYR A 493 -6.44 26.74 17.92
C TYR A 493 -6.83 27.85 16.93
N PRO A 494 -6.14 29.00 16.93
CA PRO A 494 -6.32 30.00 15.88
C PRO A 494 -6.03 29.49 14.47
N LEU A 495 -5.12 28.49 14.34
CA LEU A 495 -4.72 27.90 13.07
C LEU A 495 -4.73 26.36 13.15
N LEU A 496 -5.47 25.73 12.25
CA LEU A 496 -5.38 24.33 11.96
C LEU A 496 -4.55 24.13 10.69
N VAL A 497 -3.52 23.29 10.76
CA VAL A 497 -2.71 22.87 9.63
C VAL A 497 -3.09 21.44 9.26
N VAL A 498 -3.51 21.25 8.02
CA VAL A 498 -3.83 19.94 7.44
C VAL A 498 -2.91 19.74 6.24
N GLY A 499 -1.96 18.84 6.37
CA GLY A 499 -0.91 18.68 5.38
C GLY A 499 -0.94 17.33 4.67
N THR A 500 -0.07 17.21 3.68
CA THR A 500 0.26 15.98 2.96
C THR A 500 -0.92 15.34 2.24
N HIS A 501 -1.62 14.37 2.84
CA HIS A 501 -2.62 13.56 2.14
C HIS A 501 -3.86 13.27 3.00
N PRO A 502 -4.74 14.25 3.28
CA PRO A 502 -5.94 14.07 4.10
C PRO A 502 -7.13 13.57 3.28
N GLU A 503 -6.97 12.41 2.61
CA GLU A 503 -7.91 11.91 1.59
C GLU A 503 -9.20 11.34 2.20
N TYR A 504 -9.09 10.58 3.32
CA TYR A 504 -10.19 9.79 3.88
C TYR A 504 -10.71 10.40 5.17
N TRP A 505 -11.87 11.04 5.10
CA TRP A 505 -12.50 11.68 6.23
C TRP A 505 -13.86 11.08 6.56
N THR A 506 -14.34 11.31 7.78
CA THR A 506 -15.73 11.03 8.15
C THR A 506 -16.60 12.26 7.92
N PRO A 507 -17.92 12.09 7.70
CA PRO A 507 -18.83 13.23 7.64
C PRO A 507 -18.76 14.15 8.88
N GLN A 508 -18.51 13.57 10.04
CA GLN A 508 -18.33 14.31 11.29
C GLN A 508 -17.10 15.20 11.28
N MET A 509 -15.98 14.73 10.74
CA MET A 509 -14.76 15.56 10.58
C MET A 509 -15.02 16.74 9.63
N TYR A 510 -15.73 16.49 8.52
CA TYR A 510 -16.13 17.55 7.58
C TYR A 510 -16.96 18.63 8.28
N ASP A 511 -18.06 18.23 8.95
CA ASP A 511 -18.99 19.14 9.62
C ASP A 511 -18.29 19.90 10.77
N ARG A 512 -17.31 19.26 11.42
CA ARG A 512 -16.48 19.87 12.46
C ARG A 512 -15.52 20.93 11.92
N LEU A 513 -14.86 20.67 10.77
CA LEU A 513 -14.05 21.68 10.11
C LEU A 513 -14.90 22.88 9.65
N ALA A 514 -16.08 22.62 9.08
CA ALA A 514 -17.01 23.67 8.70
C ALA A 514 -17.40 24.54 9.91
N SER A 515 -17.78 23.92 11.02
CA SER A 515 -18.13 24.62 12.26
C SER A 515 -16.95 25.41 12.85
N TYR A 516 -15.72 24.89 12.77
CA TYR A 516 -14.51 25.57 13.20
C TYR A 516 -14.26 26.85 12.39
N LEU A 517 -14.42 26.77 11.06
CA LEU A 517 -14.25 27.93 10.17
C LEU A 517 -15.36 28.95 10.40
N ASP A 518 -16.64 28.51 10.56
CA ASP A 518 -17.76 29.38 10.88
C ASP A 518 -17.59 30.13 12.21
N ALA A 519 -16.89 29.50 13.17
CA ALA A 519 -16.56 30.12 14.46
C ALA A 519 -15.33 31.05 14.43
N GLY A 520 -14.71 31.27 13.27
CA GLY A 520 -13.58 32.19 13.08
C GLY A 520 -12.21 31.55 13.13
N GLY A 521 -12.12 30.22 13.10
CA GLY A 521 -10.87 29.48 12.96
C GLY A 521 -10.24 29.68 11.57
N SER A 522 -8.95 29.49 11.46
CA SER A 522 -8.21 29.57 10.19
C SER A 522 -7.61 28.24 9.80
N LEU A 523 -7.60 27.95 8.50
CA LEU A 523 -7.06 26.72 7.93
C LEU A 523 -5.86 27.00 7.03
N ALA A 524 -4.77 26.26 7.23
CA ALA A 524 -3.69 26.10 6.27
C ALA A 524 -3.73 24.66 5.73
N TYR A 525 -4.28 24.47 4.54
CA TYR A 525 -4.32 23.20 3.82
C TYR A 525 -3.05 23.08 2.96
N LEU A 526 -2.07 22.30 3.44
CA LEU A 526 -0.76 22.09 2.82
C LEU A 526 -0.64 20.69 2.20
N GLY A 527 -1.70 20.24 1.53
CA GLY A 527 -1.82 18.91 0.99
C GLY A 527 -2.53 18.87 -0.36
N GLY A 528 -2.73 17.66 -0.88
CA GLY A 528 -3.48 17.38 -2.10
C GLY A 528 -4.49 16.24 -1.89
N ASN A 529 -5.51 16.17 -2.74
CA ASN A 529 -6.61 15.21 -2.70
C ASN A 529 -7.31 15.15 -1.32
N GLY A 530 -7.47 16.32 -0.69
CA GLY A 530 -8.02 16.38 0.66
C GLY A 530 -9.54 16.31 0.70
N VAL A 531 -10.08 15.70 1.78
CA VAL A 531 -11.52 15.58 2.04
C VAL A 531 -12.26 14.95 0.85
N PHE A 532 -11.62 13.93 0.26
CA PHE A 532 -12.07 13.36 -1.01
C PHE A 532 -13.08 12.24 -0.80
N GLU A 533 -12.67 11.15 -0.12
CA GLU A 533 -13.51 9.97 0.08
C GLU A 533 -14.08 9.91 1.51
N THR A 534 -15.36 9.54 1.59
CA THR A 534 -16.06 9.36 2.85
C THR A 534 -15.73 8.00 3.47
N GLY A 535 -15.26 8.03 4.69
CA GLY A 535 -15.06 6.85 5.53
C GLY A 535 -15.95 6.87 6.77
N GLU A 536 -16.06 5.71 7.42
CA GLU A 536 -16.81 5.52 8.65
C GLU A 536 -16.01 4.66 9.63
N TYR A 537 -15.83 5.14 10.86
CA TYR A 537 -15.22 4.33 11.91
C TYR A 537 -16.21 3.28 12.42
N VAL A 538 -15.70 2.08 12.64
CA VAL A 538 -16.44 0.95 13.21
C VAL A 538 -15.62 0.31 14.35
N ASP A 539 -16.27 -0.57 15.15
CA ASP A 539 -15.62 -1.33 16.23
C ASP A 539 -14.84 -0.44 17.22
N ASP A 540 -15.51 0.54 17.80
CA ASP A 540 -14.88 1.53 18.68
C ASP A 540 -13.65 2.21 18.03
N ARG A 541 -13.74 2.50 16.73
CA ARG A 541 -12.71 3.18 15.92
C ARG A 541 -11.45 2.36 15.64
N THR A 542 -11.42 1.08 15.99
CA THR A 542 -10.29 0.21 15.66
C THR A 542 -10.25 -0.24 14.20
N ALA A 543 -11.29 0.09 13.45
CA ALA A 543 -11.35 -0.15 12.00
C ALA A 543 -12.11 0.97 11.29
N MET A 544 -11.88 1.07 9.98
CA MET A 544 -12.56 2.03 9.10
C MET A 544 -13.17 1.32 7.89
N VAL A 545 -14.36 1.75 7.50
CA VAL A 545 -15.03 1.33 6.27
C VAL A 545 -14.88 2.46 5.25
N PHE A 546 -14.29 2.16 4.10
CA PHE A 546 -14.13 3.05 2.96
C PHE A 546 -15.25 2.81 1.94
N ARG A 547 -15.92 3.86 1.54
CA ARG A 547 -17.13 3.74 0.71
C ARG A 547 -16.84 3.31 -0.74
N LEU A 548 -15.73 3.70 -1.34
CA LEU A 548 -15.34 3.26 -2.70
C LEU A 548 -14.99 1.77 -2.77
N GLY A 549 -14.56 1.17 -1.67
CA GLY A 549 -14.23 -0.26 -1.60
C GLY A 549 -15.43 -1.20 -1.48
N MET A 550 -16.66 -0.70 -1.33
CA MET A 550 -17.85 -1.54 -1.18
C MET A 550 -18.28 -2.13 -2.52
N GLU A 551 -18.18 -3.45 -2.71
CA GLU A 551 -18.63 -4.14 -3.92
C GLU A 551 -20.15 -3.97 -4.17
N ASP A 552 -20.95 -3.97 -3.11
CA ASP A 552 -22.43 -3.92 -3.14
C ASP A 552 -23.01 -2.62 -2.56
N GLY A 553 -22.17 -1.64 -2.23
CA GLY A 553 -22.62 -0.37 -1.65
C GLY A 553 -22.97 0.69 -2.71
N PRO A 554 -23.76 1.71 -2.33
CA PRO A 554 -24.03 2.83 -3.21
C PRO A 554 -22.76 3.67 -3.38
N ARG A 555 -21.91 3.30 -4.35
CA ARG A 555 -20.67 4.03 -4.69
C ARG A 555 -20.94 5.49 -5.08
N GLU A 556 -22.19 5.81 -5.46
CA GLU A 556 -22.64 7.16 -5.74
C GLU A 556 -22.52 8.10 -4.54
N VAL A 557 -22.40 7.58 -3.31
CA VAL A 557 -22.24 8.38 -2.09
C VAL A 557 -20.84 8.28 -1.47
N ALA A 558 -19.86 7.76 -2.20
CA ALA A 558 -18.51 7.58 -1.65
C ALA A 558 -17.73 8.90 -1.54
N LEU A 559 -17.99 9.87 -2.41
CA LEU A 559 -17.29 11.14 -2.41
C LEU A 559 -18.07 12.22 -1.65
N PHE A 560 -17.38 13.05 -0.89
CA PHE A 560 -18.00 14.16 -0.15
C PHE A 560 -18.81 15.09 -1.05
N ARG A 561 -18.30 15.44 -2.23
CA ARG A 561 -18.99 16.30 -3.20
C ARG A 561 -20.33 15.73 -3.67
N VAL A 562 -20.45 14.41 -3.76
CA VAL A 562 -21.70 13.73 -4.15
C VAL A 562 -22.72 13.76 -3.02
N GLN A 563 -22.27 13.82 -1.77
CA GLN A 563 -23.12 13.89 -0.59
C GLN A 563 -23.59 15.32 -0.24
N GLY A 564 -23.36 16.29 -1.12
CA GLY A 564 -23.66 17.69 -0.85
C GLY A 564 -22.68 18.37 0.12
N ARG A 565 -21.54 17.78 0.35
CA ARG A 565 -20.43 18.28 1.16
C ARG A 565 -19.17 18.48 0.28
N PRO A 566 -19.19 19.40 -0.70
CA PRO A 566 -18.03 19.55 -1.59
C PRO A 566 -16.81 20.06 -0.82
N GLU A 567 -15.67 19.40 -1.01
CA GLU A 567 -14.37 19.75 -0.44
C GLU A 567 -13.98 21.19 -0.74
N ARG A 568 -14.36 21.69 -1.91
CA ARG A 568 -14.10 23.07 -2.33
C ARG A 568 -14.72 24.11 -1.40
N SER A 569 -15.84 23.82 -0.75
CA SER A 569 -16.49 24.74 0.19
C SER A 569 -15.64 24.94 1.46
N LEU A 570 -14.82 23.95 1.84
CA LEU A 570 -13.92 24.03 2.99
C LEU A 570 -12.52 24.48 2.58
N LEU A 571 -12.02 23.95 1.46
CA LEU A 571 -10.61 24.09 1.07
C LEU A 571 -10.39 25.21 0.03
N GLY A 572 -11.42 25.68 -0.67
CA GLY A 572 -11.28 26.60 -1.81
C GLY A 572 -10.81 25.91 -3.10
N VAL A 573 -10.38 24.68 -3.01
CA VAL A 573 -9.93 23.84 -4.11
C VAL A 573 -10.61 22.47 -4.05
N ALA A 574 -10.58 21.73 -5.14
CA ALA A 574 -11.11 20.37 -5.23
C ALA A 574 -10.17 19.50 -6.07
N THR A 575 -10.15 18.20 -5.80
CA THR A 575 -9.32 17.23 -6.49
C THR A 575 -9.46 17.31 -8.01
N GLU A 576 -8.34 17.49 -8.68
CA GLU A 576 -8.25 17.61 -10.14
C GLU A 576 -7.68 16.36 -10.78
N ARG A 577 -6.52 15.89 -10.31
CA ARG A 577 -5.79 14.80 -10.94
C ARG A 577 -4.80 14.12 -10.00
N CYS A 578 -4.67 12.78 -10.14
CA CYS A 578 -3.63 11.97 -9.54
C CYS A 578 -2.47 11.71 -10.51
N ALA A 579 -1.34 11.28 -9.97
CA ALA A 579 -0.12 10.90 -10.71
C ALA A 579 0.43 12.03 -11.61
N VAL A 580 0.40 13.28 -11.09
CA VAL A 580 0.92 14.45 -11.80
C VAL A 580 2.42 14.60 -11.52
N PRO A 581 3.28 14.77 -12.56
CA PRO A 581 4.69 15.10 -12.33
C PRO A 581 4.87 16.37 -11.51
N GLY A 582 5.92 16.41 -10.66
CA GLY A 582 6.21 17.60 -9.85
C GLY A 582 6.59 18.81 -10.70
N SER A 583 5.97 19.96 -10.45
CA SER A 583 6.22 21.22 -11.12
C SER A 583 6.25 22.41 -10.14
N PRO A 584 6.91 23.53 -10.45
CA PRO A 584 6.78 24.74 -9.66
C PRO A 584 5.40 25.37 -9.84
N TYR A 585 5.05 26.28 -8.94
CA TYR A 585 3.95 27.23 -9.16
C TYR A 585 4.45 28.48 -9.88
N VAL A 586 3.58 29.07 -10.70
CA VAL A 586 3.72 30.42 -11.26
C VAL A 586 2.92 31.38 -10.40
N VAL A 587 3.53 32.39 -9.86
CA VAL A 587 2.88 33.44 -9.06
C VAL A 587 1.89 34.22 -9.91
N ARG A 588 0.67 34.43 -9.40
CA ARG A 588 -0.43 35.12 -10.08
C ARG A 588 -0.90 36.39 -9.36
N SER A 589 -0.62 36.48 -8.08
CA SER A 589 -1.10 37.57 -7.23
C SER A 589 -0.01 38.03 -6.27
N ALA A 590 1.16 38.43 -6.76
CA ALA A 590 2.30 38.87 -5.96
C ALA A 590 2.00 40.07 -5.09
N GLY A 591 1.01 40.90 -5.43
CA GLY A 591 0.52 41.99 -4.61
C GLY A 591 -0.25 41.57 -3.36
N HIS A 592 -0.59 40.30 -3.19
CA HIS A 592 -1.27 39.82 -2.00
C HIS A 592 -0.35 39.83 -0.78
N PRO A 593 -0.85 40.19 0.42
CA PRO A 593 -0.01 40.33 1.63
C PRO A 593 0.80 39.07 1.99
N LEU A 594 0.33 37.90 1.62
CA LEU A 594 1.05 36.63 1.86
C LEU A 594 2.37 36.53 1.08
N PHE A 595 2.58 37.31 0.02
CA PHE A 595 3.85 37.37 -0.69
C PHE A 595 4.81 38.46 -0.13
N ALA A 596 4.43 39.17 0.94
CA ALA A 596 5.31 40.17 1.54
C ALA A 596 6.65 39.51 1.96
N GLY A 597 7.76 40.13 1.57
CA GLY A 597 9.11 39.66 1.90
C GLY A 597 9.65 38.51 1.04
N THR A 598 8.86 37.94 0.14
CA THR A 598 9.32 36.85 -0.79
C THR A 598 10.21 37.40 -1.91
N GLY A 599 10.08 38.66 -2.28
CA GLY A 599 10.76 39.28 -3.41
C GLY A 599 10.22 38.85 -4.78
N LEU A 600 9.11 38.13 -4.84
CA LEU A 600 8.52 37.61 -6.07
C LEU A 600 7.56 38.60 -6.72
N SER A 601 7.45 38.51 -8.04
CA SER A 601 6.50 39.21 -8.89
C SER A 601 5.57 38.24 -9.62
N ASP A 602 4.48 38.77 -10.20
CA ASP A 602 3.61 37.94 -11.05
C ASP A 602 4.40 37.34 -12.22
N GLY A 603 4.26 36.04 -12.43
CA GLY A 603 4.99 35.27 -13.42
C GLY A 603 6.26 34.58 -12.90
N ASP A 604 6.76 34.93 -11.73
CA ASP A 604 7.89 34.23 -11.12
C ASP A 604 7.52 32.82 -10.66
N LEU A 605 8.53 31.95 -10.56
CA LEU A 605 8.37 30.56 -10.12
C LEU A 605 8.67 30.44 -8.62
N ILE A 606 7.88 29.60 -7.93
CA ILE A 606 8.06 29.25 -6.51
C ILE A 606 7.87 27.74 -6.34
N GLY A 607 8.65 27.13 -5.44
CA GLY A 607 8.57 25.70 -5.16
C GLY A 607 9.12 24.82 -6.29
N ALA A 608 10.21 25.24 -6.95
CA ALA A 608 10.80 24.52 -8.08
C ALA A 608 11.54 23.24 -7.68
N VAL A 609 11.86 23.07 -6.40
CA VAL A 609 12.56 21.91 -5.85
C VAL A 609 11.83 21.40 -4.61
N GLY A 610 11.98 20.12 -4.30
CA GLY A 610 11.41 19.52 -3.09
C GLY A 610 12.02 18.16 -2.79
N LEU A 611 11.72 17.65 -1.61
CA LEU A 611 12.22 16.37 -1.10
C LEU A 611 11.29 15.21 -1.43
N ASN A 612 10.03 15.47 -1.76
CA ASN A 612 9.06 14.44 -2.09
C ASN A 612 9.41 13.81 -3.45
N ARG A 613 9.81 12.55 -3.44
CA ARG A 613 10.19 11.77 -4.64
C ARG A 613 9.23 10.62 -4.91
N HIS A 614 8.14 10.55 -4.18
CA HIS A 614 7.15 9.50 -4.35
C HIS A 614 6.52 9.63 -5.74
N HIS A 615 6.56 8.55 -6.51
CA HIS A 615 5.98 8.39 -7.84
C HIS A 615 6.29 9.48 -8.89
N SER A 616 7.38 10.19 -8.72
CA SER A 616 7.82 11.15 -9.75
C SER A 616 8.29 10.45 -11.05
N GLY A 617 8.01 9.16 -11.22
CA GLY A 617 8.45 8.38 -12.39
C GLY A 617 9.97 8.37 -12.58
N GLY A 618 10.74 8.56 -11.51
CA GLY A 618 12.20 8.66 -11.55
C GLY A 618 12.74 9.94 -12.21
N THR A 619 11.88 10.83 -12.71
CA THR A 619 12.25 12.05 -13.42
C THR A 619 11.81 13.35 -12.74
N GLY A 620 10.92 13.28 -11.74
CA GLY A 620 10.45 14.46 -10.99
C GLY A 620 11.50 14.99 -10.03
N ASN A 621 11.55 16.30 -9.88
CA ASN A 621 12.45 17.02 -8.97
C ASN A 621 11.85 17.26 -7.59
N GLY A 622 10.71 16.62 -7.27
CA GLY A 622 9.98 16.79 -6.02
C GLY A 622 9.33 18.15 -5.83
N ALA A 623 9.16 18.94 -6.90
CA ALA A 623 8.62 20.29 -6.84
C ALA A 623 7.23 20.38 -6.18
N ALA A 624 6.87 21.56 -5.72
CA ALA A 624 5.78 21.83 -4.80
C ALA A 624 4.37 21.50 -5.31
N SER A 625 4.16 21.49 -6.63
CA SER A 625 2.88 21.13 -7.27
C SER A 625 3.02 19.79 -7.97
N GLY A 626 2.54 18.71 -7.38
CA GLY A 626 2.68 17.39 -7.99
C GLY A 626 1.99 16.27 -7.23
N TRP A 627 2.09 15.09 -7.80
CA TRP A 627 1.51 13.82 -7.41
C TRP A 627 -0.01 13.86 -7.46
N GLU A 628 -0.67 14.42 -6.46
CA GLU A 628 -2.12 14.67 -6.46
C GLU A 628 -2.34 16.15 -6.28
N VAL A 629 -3.10 16.72 -7.20
CA VAL A 629 -3.30 18.16 -7.32
C VAL A 629 -4.76 18.52 -7.29
N ASP A 630 -5.03 19.61 -6.57
CA ASP A 630 -6.35 20.20 -6.42
C ASP A 630 -6.36 21.57 -7.12
N THR A 631 -7.51 21.91 -7.71
CA THR A 631 -7.68 23.20 -8.37
C THR A 631 -8.96 23.91 -7.95
N SER A 632 -8.98 25.23 -8.12
CA SER A 632 -10.16 26.05 -7.80
C SER A 632 -11.26 25.95 -8.85
N ARG A 633 -10.95 25.61 -10.09
CA ARG A 633 -11.85 25.65 -11.25
C ARG A 633 -11.81 24.42 -12.14
N GLY A 634 -11.04 23.41 -11.75
CA GLY A 634 -10.82 22.20 -12.54
C GLY A 634 -11.96 21.19 -12.46
N ARG A 635 -11.67 19.97 -12.85
CA ARG A 635 -12.64 18.88 -12.97
C ARG A 635 -13.41 18.63 -11.68
N GLY A 636 -12.72 18.42 -10.56
CA GLY A 636 -13.35 18.17 -9.28
C GLY A 636 -14.26 19.32 -8.82
N ALA A 637 -13.83 20.56 -9.06
CA ALA A 637 -14.59 21.76 -8.71
C ALA A 637 -15.83 21.96 -9.59
N THR A 638 -15.81 21.53 -10.85
CA THR A 638 -16.89 21.67 -11.82
C THR A 638 -17.83 20.47 -11.87
N GLY A 639 -17.61 19.44 -11.04
CA GLY A 639 -18.39 18.21 -11.05
C GLY A 639 -18.04 17.24 -12.18
N VAL A 640 -16.99 17.51 -12.96
CA VAL A 640 -16.45 16.56 -13.93
C VAL A 640 -15.53 15.60 -13.18
N PRO A 641 -15.63 14.26 -13.41
CA PRO A 641 -14.75 13.31 -12.76
C PRO A 641 -13.26 13.61 -12.95
N SER A 642 -12.49 13.55 -11.88
CA SER A 642 -11.04 13.62 -11.91
C SER A 642 -10.42 12.25 -12.27
N SER A 643 -9.11 12.19 -12.56
CA SER A 643 -8.45 10.91 -12.77
C SER A 643 -8.28 10.10 -11.48
N CYS A 644 -8.50 10.74 -10.31
CA CYS A 644 -8.53 10.09 -9.01
C CYS A 644 -9.90 9.46 -8.71
N ASP A 645 -10.94 9.87 -9.43
CA ASP A 645 -12.27 9.28 -9.27
C ASP A 645 -12.27 7.89 -9.93
N LEU A 646 -11.94 6.85 -9.19
CA LEU A 646 -12.03 5.44 -9.63
C LEU A 646 -13.48 5.02 -10.00
N VAL A 647 -14.41 5.96 -10.03
CA VAL A 647 -15.85 5.78 -10.13
C VAL A 647 -16.45 6.50 -11.34
N GLU A 648 -15.65 6.87 -12.35
CA GLU A 648 -16.15 7.56 -13.56
C GLU A 648 -17.42 6.94 -14.17
N ALA A 649 -17.58 5.63 -14.06
CA ALA A 649 -18.73 4.91 -14.57
C ALA A 649 -19.96 4.92 -13.64
N ARG A 650 -19.91 5.55 -12.46
CA ARG A 650 -20.93 5.42 -11.42
C ARG A 650 -21.36 6.74 -10.75
N LEU A 651 -20.92 7.87 -11.26
CA LEU A 651 -21.54 9.14 -10.87
C LEU A 651 -23.02 9.18 -11.30
N PRO A 652 -23.88 9.86 -10.54
CA PRO A 652 -25.29 9.99 -10.91
C PRO A 652 -25.44 10.47 -12.34
N PRO A 653 -26.47 10.01 -13.09
CA PRO A 653 -26.78 10.57 -14.39
C PRO A 653 -26.96 12.09 -14.29
N GLY A 654 -26.08 12.86 -14.95
CA GLY A 654 -26.05 14.32 -14.86
C GLY A 654 -24.85 14.88 -14.06
N GLY A 655 -23.99 14.02 -13.52
CA GLY A 655 -22.80 14.42 -12.78
C GLY A 655 -23.10 14.99 -11.39
N VAL A 656 -22.07 15.51 -10.74
CA VAL A 656 -22.18 16.23 -9.46
C VAL A 656 -22.40 17.71 -9.76
N PRO A 657 -23.36 18.40 -9.12
CA PRO A 657 -23.51 19.84 -9.31
C PRO A 657 -22.21 20.59 -9.00
N PRO A 658 -21.78 21.54 -9.86
CA PRO A 658 -20.61 22.35 -9.55
C PRO A 658 -20.81 23.08 -8.22
N SER A 659 -19.85 22.98 -7.30
CA SER A 659 -19.86 23.77 -6.08
C SER A 659 -19.52 25.22 -6.38
N ALA A 660 -20.13 26.16 -5.64
CA ALA A 660 -19.81 27.57 -5.75
C ALA A 660 -18.35 27.82 -5.28
N LEU A 661 -17.70 28.83 -5.89
CA LEU A 661 -16.44 29.33 -5.36
C LEU A 661 -16.69 30.05 -4.03
N PRO A 662 -15.84 29.87 -3.02
CA PRO A 662 -15.86 30.75 -1.85
C PRO A 662 -15.79 32.22 -2.25
N ALA A 663 -16.57 33.06 -1.59
CA ALA A 663 -16.60 34.49 -1.89
C ALA A 663 -15.22 35.12 -1.65
N GLY A 664 -14.75 35.91 -2.62
CA GLY A 664 -13.44 36.58 -2.50
C GLY A 664 -12.22 35.66 -2.67
N LEU A 665 -12.38 34.44 -3.16
CA LEU A 665 -11.26 33.55 -3.42
C LEU A 665 -10.26 34.16 -4.40
N VAL A 666 -9.00 34.18 -4.00
CA VAL A 666 -7.85 34.63 -4.78
C VAL A 666 -7.00 33.44 -5.16
N VAL A 667 -6.68 33.28 -6.43
CA VAL A 667 -5.64 32.34 -6.88
C VAL A 667 -4.29 33.07 -6.72
N LEU A 668 -3.49 32.60 -5.78
CA LEU A 668 -2.19 33.15 -5.43
C LEU A 668 -1.12 32.74 -6.45
N ALA A 669 -1.12 31.45 -6.81
CA ALA A 669 -0.22 30.86 -7.78
C ALA A 669 -0.84 29.61 -8.40
N GLU A 670 -0.40 29.24 -9.60
CA GLU A 670 -0.87 28.06 -10.33
C GLU A 670 0.33 27.18 -10.69
N GLY A 671 0.21 25.88 -10.46
CA GLY A 671 1.24 24.92 -10.86
C GLY A 671 1.44 24.90 -12.38
N VAL A 672 2.69 24.84 -12.84
CA VAL A 672 3.03 24.77 -14.24
C VAL A 672 2.48 23.46 -14.82
N PRO A 673 1.64 23.52 -15.89
CA PRO A 673 1.20 22.29 -16.55
C PRO A 673 2.39 21.56 -17.18
N ASP A 674 2.48 20.25 -17.01
CA ASP A 674 3.49 19.41 -17.63
C ASP A 674 2.85 18.25 -18.40
N GLY A 675 3.28 18.03 -19.65
CA GLY A 675 2.81 16.93 -20.50
C GLY A 675 1.30 16.88 -20.70
N GLY A 676 0.58 18.02 -20.56
CA GLY A 676 -0.88 18.09 -20.60
C GLY A 676 -1.57 17.80 -19.26
N SER A 677 -0.80 17.58 -18.19
CA SER A 677 -1.31 17.48 -16.81
C SER A 677 -1.42 18.87 -16.19
N PRO A 678 -2.54 19.22 -15.55
CA PRO A 678 -2.68 20.49 -14.85
C PRO A 678 -1.78 20.49 -13.58
N GLY A 679 -1.35 21.69 -13.17
CA GLY A 679 -0.76 21.88 -11.84
C GLY A 679 -1.82 22.21 -10.79
N ALA A 680 -1.40 22.29 -9.53
CA ALA A 680 -2.26 22.67 -8.41
C ALA A 680 -2.54 24.18 -8.40
N ASP A 681 -3.67 24.60 -7.82
CA ASP A 681 -3.92 25.99 -7.50
C ASP A 681 -3.56 26.28 -6.03
N MET A 682 -2.72 27.27 -5.80
CA MET A 682 -2.52 27.85 -4.48
C MET A 682 -3.53 28.98 -4.29
N THR A 683 -4.39 28.86 -3.29
CA THR A 683 -5.52 29.79 -3.11
C THR A 683 -5.59 30.37 -1.70
N TYR A 684 -6.30 31.51 -1.60
CA TYR A 684 -6.62 32.17 -0.34
C TYR A 684 -8.03 32.78 -0.40
N HIS A 685 -8.75 32.70 0.69
CA HIS A 685 -9.95 33.51 0.90
C HIS A 685 -10.20 33.77 2.38
N ASP A 686 -10.73 34.96 2.69
CA ASP A 686 -11.27 35.23 4.02
C ASP A 686 -12.58 34.46 4.21
N HIS A 687 -12.72 33.78 5.34
CA HIS A 687 -13.94 33.06 5.66
C HIS A 687 -14.97 34.00 6.32
N PRO A 688 -16.27 33.88 6.00
CA PRO A 688 -17.31 34.73 6.59
C PRO A 688 -17.36 34.70 8.14
N GLY A 689 -16.91 33.59 8.74
CA GLY A 689 -16.78 33.44 10.20
C GLY A 689 -15.69 34.30 10.85
N GLY A 690 -14.81 34.95 10.09
CA GLY A 690 -13.76 35.85 10.57
C GLY A 690 -12.34 35.30 10.47
N GLY A 691 -12.15 34.01 10.21
CA GLY A 691 -10.88 33.40 9.88
C GLY A 691 -10.56 33.44 8.37
N PHE A 692 -9.66 32.59 7.94
CA PHE A 692 -9.33 32.45 6.52
C PHE A 692 -9.00 30.97 6.16
N VAL A 693 -8.99 30.68 4.86
CA VAL A 693 -8.47 29.44 4.31
C VAL A 693 -7.35 29.75 3.32
N PHE A 694 -6.19 29.17 3.58
CA PHE A 694 -5.06 29.08 2.65
C PHE A 694 -4.93 27.63 2.18
N SER A 695 -4.82 27.41 0.88
CA SER A 695 -4.67 26.07 0.31
C SER A 695 -3.51 26.02 -0.67
N ALA A 696 -2.61 25.05 -0.48
CA ALA A 696 -1.54 24.74 -1.44
C ALA A 696 -2.06 23.85 -2.59
N GLY A 697 -3.01 22.97 -2.31
CA GLY A 697 -3.65 22.11 -3.31
C GLY A 697 -2.73 21.03 -3.89
N SER A 698 -1.67 20.63 -3.18
CA SER A 698 -0.70 19.65 -3.68
C SER A 698 -0.11 18.78 -2.60
N LEU A 699 -0.05 17.49 -2.85
CA LEU A 699 0.53 16.50 -1.96
C LEU A 699 2.04 16.75 -1.73
N THR A 700 2.78 17.18 -2.76
CA THR A 700 4.25 17.38 -2.68
C THR A 700 4.68 18.67 -2.01
N PHE A 701 3.74 19.53 -1.62
CA PHE A 701 4.03 20.87 -1.07
C PHE A 701 4.92 20.83 0.17
N GLY A 702 4.65 19.94 1.13
CA GLY A 702 5.40 19.83 2.38
C GLY A 702 6.90 19.57 2.17
N GLY A 703 7.24 18.72 1.19
CA GLY A 703 8.63 18.44 0.83
C GLY A 703 9.36 19.64 0.21
N SER A 704 8.64 20.54 -0.46
CA SER A 704 9.22 21.79 -0.99
C SER A 704 9.32 22.88 0.07
N LEU A 705 8.39 22.91 1.03
CA LEU A 705 8.37 23.90 2.11
C LEU A 705 9.68 23.97 2.89
N VAL A 706 10.33 22.83 3.12
CA VAL A 706 11.57 22.75 3.90
C VAL A 706 12.82 23.20 3.13
N VAL A 707 12.77 23.27 1.81
CA VAL A 707 13.94 23.61 0.97
C VAL A 707 13.77 24.87 0.12
N ASP A 708 12.56 25.43 0.02
CA ASP A 708 12.28 26.66 -0.72
C ASP A 708 11.99 27.81 0.25
N ALA A 709 12.94 28.76 0.34
CA ALA A 709 12.84 29.87 1.27
C ALA A 709 11.67 30.84 0.99
N ALA A 710 11.24 30.96 -0.27
CA ALA A 710 10.12 31.80 -0.63
C ALA A 710 8.79 31.17 -0.20
N LEU A 711 8.64 29.83 -0.36
CA LEU A 711 7.51 29.08 0.21
C LEU A 711 7.51 29.22 1.75
N GLY A 712 8.69 29.07 2.38
CA GLY A 712 8.82 29.27 3.83
C GLY A 712 8.33 30.66 4.27
N THR A 713 8.74 31.72 3.58
CA THR A 713 8.29 33.08 3.85
C THR A 713 6.77 33.24 3.68
N LEU A 714 6.22 32.66 2.61
CA LEU A 714 4.79 32.70 2.34
C LEU A 714 3.98 32.00 3.46
N VAL A 715 4.37 30.78 3.86
CA VAL A 715 3.68 30.04 4.94
C VAL A 715 3.88 30.74 6.30
N HIS A 716 5.04 31.35 6.56
CA HIS A 716 5.24 32.20 7.72
C HIS A 716 4.21 33.35 7.75
N ASN A 717 3.97 34.03 6.61
CA ASN A 717 2.95 35.08 6.51
C ASN A 717 1.51 34.50 6.72
N VAL A 718 1.23 33.26 6.34
CA VAL A 718 -0.03 32.58 6.67
C VAL A 718 -0.20 32.43 8.18
N ILE A 719 0.85 31.99 8.89
CA ILE A 719 0.85 31.86 10.35
C ILE A 719 0.63 33.23 11.02
N HIS A 720 1.35 34.27 10.58
CA HIS A 720 1.17 35.64 11.08
C HIS A 720 -0.24 36.17 10.82
N ARG A 721 -0.85 35.84 9.68
CA ARG A 721 -2.25 36.21 9.36
C ARG A 721 -3.24 35.62 10.37
N ALA A 722 -2.95 34.46 10.95
CA ALA A 722 -3.72 33.85 12.05
C ALA A 722 -3.44 34.52 13.43
N GLY A 723 -2.70 35.60 13.46
CA GLY A 723 -2.33 36.31 14.68
C GLY A 723 -1.30 35.60 15.55
N ILE A 724 -0.55 34.65 14.98
CA ILE A 724 0.52 33.91 15.67
C ILE A 724 1.85 34.59 15.35
N PRO A 725 2.61 35.00 16.40
CA PRO A 725 3.87 35.75 16.23
C PRO A 725 4.99 34.91 15.62
#